data_d23dc0a1acd2295752661efb53afffb5
#
_entry.id   d23dc0a1acd2295752661efb53afffb5
#
_cell.length_a   1.000
_cell.length_b   1.000
_cell.length_c   1.000
_cell.angle_alpha   90.00
_cell.angle_beta   90.00
_cell.angle_gamma   90.00
#
_symmetry.space_group_name_H-M   'P 1'
#
loop_
_entity.id
_entity.type
_entity.pdbx_description
1 polymer ?
#
loop_
_entity_poly.entity_id
_entity_poly.type
_entity_poly.pdbx_seq_one_letter_code
_entity_poly.pdbx_strand_id
1 'polypeptide(L)'
;MKIARHKVNRLSRLTRIFFGGLVIFLVFWSGWAQQPPSSPLGPLSARTGLLLKDSVIIRLIQASSGDLAFDTVSHLALWHRLQTSESYTRAAEWISQKARDIGLEQVGIERFPADGTIEYFGNTMPPQWKVMKAELWLTSPFSMKLTSYAELPLSLAMHSTSADVEAELVDIGAGIDDKDYTASVKGKIVLTTSNALRIYDRAVAKEGAAGIVSSWSVPDFDSLNRRPADFPDQVGWQRIPGKGVEGPSHFAFGLSARRAQELQSLIRQGKTVRVHAIVEAKLVPGNLEVVSGTIPGSAYPNEEIVVTAHLDHYKPGANDNASGSASILEMARTMRQLIENKEMPPPLRTIRFMWVPEYNGTYAWLSKHLNDPVKRLADLNFDMVGENVVKTNSVISVCYTSDSNPSFLNAVMESILDFVNRFNDDRYPAQTDFYIGSLNGTRNRAAWRMIPFVSGTDHDLFNRLRIGAASLGAWPDDFYHSSEDSPDKVDPTQLHRAVVLGLAAIDTLAYADSEQAQDFAQLSLVYGRQRIAHSEFSASRSLLSATKNGFHEADHLAGNLMAHVFSRERAAISSAVMLARTPKARSDVQRVVSWLDGDEAASRKKVEDIARLRAGELGLTRSPLPLTEADKRAARLIPIWNEGKELFSFEYVQRILAQDSSAQIPKIKAALDEVSQRLRDRGVDELTLYGFQDAAALYVDGKRSIPDIRDALAAEYTSIAVEALELYFRAFEKAGLMKILDK
;
A
#
# COMPACT_ATOMS: atom_id res chain seq x y z
N MET A 1 86.08 45.45 10.04
CA MET A 1 85.61 44.72 11.21
C MET A 1 84.29 45.25 11.73
N LYS A 2 83.22 45.29 10.89
CA LYS A 2 81.89 45.86 11.30
C LYS A 2 80.73 45.17 10.57
N ILE A 3 80.86 43.91 10.19
CA ILE A 3 79.78 43.17 9.42
C ILE A 3 79.33 41.87 10.14
N ALA A 4 79.90 41.47 11.29
CA ALA A 4 79.64 40.15 11.93
C ALA A 4 78.68 40.16 13.12
N ARG A 5 78.11 41.32 13.51
CA ARG A 5 77.19 41.38 14.72
C ARG A 5 75.67 41.48 14.44
N HIS A 6 75.23 41.51 13.18
CA HIS A 6 73.82 41.71 12.86
C HIS A 6 73.10 40.45 12.43
N LYS A 7 73.76 39.26 12.29
CA LYS A 7 73.15 38.02 11.88
C LYS A 7 72.74 37.10 13.03
N VAL A 8 73.18 37.30 14.25
CA VAL A 8 72.88 36.40 15.38
C VAL A 8 71.55 36.76 16.07
N ASN A 9 71.07 37.97 15.97
CA ASN A 9 69.82 38.37 16.62
C ASN A 9 68.53 38.16 15.80
N ARG A 10 68.64 37.70 14.53
CA ARG A 10 67.46 37.34 13.74
C ARG A 10 67.06 35.84 13.86
N LEU A 11 67.98 34.97 14.19
CA LEU A 11 67.67 33.54 14.40
C LEU A 11 66.96 33.30 15.74
N SER A 12 67.24 34.09 16.77
CA SER A 12 66.57 33.89 18.08
C SER A 12 65.11 34.41 18.12
N ARG A 13 64.69 35.26 17.19
CA ARG A 13 63.33 35.74 17.09
C ARG A 13 62.43 34.78 16.21
N LEU A 14 63.02 34.15 15.21
CA LEU A 14 62.34 33.20 14.37
C LEU A 14 62.04 31.87 15.09
N THR A 15 62.96 31.41 15.97
CA THR A 15 62.77 30.19 16.75
C THR A 15 61.72 30.35 17.85
N ARG A 16 61.52 31.54 18.39
CA ARG A 16 60.44 31.79 19.37
C ARG A 16 59.07 31.93 18.74
N ILE A 17 58.95 32.36 17.49
CA ILE A 17 57.68 32.45 16.75
C ILE A 17 57.27 31.05 16.26
N PHE A 18 58.22 30.18 15.91
CA PHE A 18 57.92 28.81 15.50
C PHE A 18 57.49 27.91 16.66
N PHE A 19 58.04 28.09 17.87
CA PHE A 19 57.61 27.32 19.05
C PHE A 19 56.27 27.83 19.62
N GLY A 20 55.98 29.14 19.54
CA GLY A 20 54.69 29.70 19.92
C GLY A 20 53.56 29.31 18.96
N GLY A 21 53.84 29.25 17.64
CA GLY A 21 52.90 28.83 16.64
C GLY A 21 52.59 27.32 16.69
N LEU A 22 53.57 26.49 17.06
CA LEU A 22 53.36 25.03 17.17
C LEU A 22 52.55 24.64 18.42
N VAL A 23 52.71 25.37 19.51
CA VAL A 23 51.91 25.13 20.73
C VAL A 23 50.50 25.66 20.57
N ILE A 24 50.29 26.74 19.85
CA ILE A 24 48.93 27.24 19.53
C ILE A 24 48.23 26.33 18.52
N PHE A 25 48.95 25.74 17.55
CA PHE A 25 48.36 24.74 16.63
C PHE A 25 48.04 23.43 17.31
N LEU A 26 48.83 22.98 18.29
CA LEU A 26 48.53 21.76 19.06
C LEU A 26 47.39 21.96 20.08
N VAL A 27 47.20 23.15 20.62
CA VAL A 27 46.07 23.46 21.50
C VAL A 27 44.77 23.69 20.71
N PHE A 28 44.83 24.17 19.47
CA PHE A 28 43.64 24.24 18.59
C PHE A 28 43.28 22.88 17.96
N TRP A 29 44.22 21.96 17.81
CA TRP A 29 43.93 20.64 17.25
C TRP A 29 43.47 19.62 18.30
N SER A 30 43.67 19.84 19.58
CA SER A 30 43.11 19.00 20.66
C SER A 30 41.70 19.44 21.08
N GLY A 31 41.14 20.51 20.52
CA GLY A 31 39.77 20.98 20.80
C GLY A 31 38.70 20.55 19.81
N TRP A 32 39.09 19.89 18.72
CA TRP A 32 38.12 19.25 17.78
C TRP A 32 38.09 17.75 18.03
N ALA A 33 37.85 17.32 19.29
CA ALA A 33 37.16 16.08 19.50
C ALA A 33 35.79 16.29 18.87
N GLN A 34 35.55 15.65 17.69
CA GLN A 34 34.22 15.61 17.09
C GLN A 34 33.25 15.16 18.19
N GLN A 35 32.39 16.07 18.64
CA GLN A 35 31.27 15.67 19.46
C GLN A 35 30.51 14.57 18.67
N PRO A 36 30.14 13.46 19.31
CA PRO A 36 29.35 12.46 18.62
C PRO A 36 28.15 13.16 17.97
N PRO A 37 27.79 12.77 16.75
CA PRO A 37 26.67 13.41 16.05
C PRO A 37 25.46 13.40 16.98
N SER A 38 24.88 14.57 17.19
CA SER A 38 23.70 14.70 18.05
C SER A 38 22.52 13.91 17.48
N SER A 39 21.67 13.35 18.36
CA SER A 39 20.45 12.67 17.93
C SER A 39 19.73 13.46 16.82
N PRO A 40 19.24 12.81 15.76
CA PRO A 40 18.45 13.42 14.69
C PRO A 40 17.19 14.11 15.22
N LEU A 41 16.61 13.58 16.30
CA LEU A 41 15.37 14.10 16.87
C LEU A 41 15.60 15.32 17.76
N GLY A 42 14.59 16.17 17.77
CA GLY A 42 14.52 17.38 18.59
C GLY A 42 13.07 17.74 18.88
N PRO A 43 12.81 18.88 19.54
CA PRO A 43 11.45 19.37 19.64
C PRO A 43 10.91 19.71 18.25
N LEU A 44 9.58 19.80 18.13
CA LEU A 44 8.91 20.16 16.89
C LEU A 44 9.51 21.43 16.29
N SER A 45 10.06 21.34 15.08
CA SER A 45 10.69 22.46 14.42
C SER A 45 9.66 23.51 14.00
N ALA A 46 9.91 24.77 14.39
CA ALA A 46 9.07 25.90 13.97
C ALA A 46 9.13 26.17 12.45
N ARG A 47 10.21 25.76 11.77
CA ARG A 47 10.38 25.95 10.32
C ARG A 47 9.71 24.85 9.52
N THR A 48 9.95 23.59 9.87
CA THR A 48 9.53 22.43 9.08
C THR A 48 8.26 21.77 9.61
N GLY A 49 7.93 21.93 10.89
CA GLY A 49 6.83 21.20 11.54
C GLY A 49 7.15 19.74 11.84
N LEU A 50 8.40 19.31 11.68
CA LEU A 50 8.86 17.95 11.91
C LEU A 50 9.41 17.78 13.34
N LEU A 51 9.36 16.56 13.85
CA LEU A 51 10.10 16.14 15.05
C LEU A 51 11.60 16.00 14.79
N LEU A 52 12.04 16.15 13.55
CA LEU A 52 13.44 16.15 13.13
C LEU A 52 14.05 17.54 13.22
N LYS A 53 15.35 17.59 13.53
CA LYS A 53 16.12 18.85 13.41
C LYS A 53 16.21 19.28 11.94
N ASP A 54 16.10 20.57 11.68
CA ASP A 54 16.22 21.13 10.33
C ASP A 54 17.51 20.68 9.61
N SER A 55 18.63 20.62 10.35
CA SER A 55 19.92 20.16 9.80
C SER A 55 19.91 18.69 9.38
N VAL A 56 19.06 17.85 9.99
CA VAL A 56 18.93 16.44 9.64
C VAL A 56 18.13 16.30 8.36
N ILE A 57 16.96 16.91 8.26
CA ILE A 57 16.14 16.82 7.03
C ILE A 57 16.88 17.39 5.82
N ILE A 58 17.61 18.50 5.97
CA ILE A 58 18.47 19.04 4.89
C ILE A 58 19.51 18.00 4.45
N ARG A 59 20.15 17.33 5.41
CA ARG A 59 21.15 16.30 5.12
C ARG A 59 20.56 15.09 4.42
N LEU A 60 19.34 14.64 4.83
CA LEU A 60 18.64 13.56 4.16
C LEU A 60 18.33 13.90 2.71
N ILE A 61 17.86 15.13 2.44
CA ILE A 61 17.61 15.63 1.08
C ILE A 61 18.90 15.64 0.25
N GLN A 62 20.00 16.12 0.82
CA GLN A 62 21.28 16.26 0.09
C GLN A 62 21.97 14.91 -0.16
N ALA A 63 21.78 13.92 0.71
CA ALA A 63 22.43 12.62 0.60
C ALA A 63 21.64 11.62 -0.27
N SER A 64 20.34 11.85 -0.45
CA SER A 64 19.47 10.97 -1.25
C SER A 64 19.35 11.45 -2.70
N SER A 65 18.97 10.54 -3.60
CA SER A 65 18.90 10.83 -5.03
C SER A 65 17.73 10.11 -5.71
N GLY A 66 16.83 10.90 -6.31
CA GLY A 66 15.77 10.34 -7.17
C GLY A 66 16.30 9.79 -8.49
N ASP A 67 17.42 10.34 -9.00
CA ASP A 67 18.03 9.83 -10.22
C ASP A 67 18.64 8.42 -10.01
N LEU A 68 19.29 8.15 -8.85
CA LEU A 68 19.76 6.80 -8.51
C LEU A 68 18.63 5.80 -8.31
N ALA A 69 17.53 6.22 -7.70
CA ALA A 69 16.33 5.41 -7.62
C ALA A 69 15.77 5.10 -9.02
N PHE A 70 15.72 6.09 -9.90
CA PHE A 70 15.26 5.92 -11.28
C PHE A 70 16.15 4.96 -12.10
N ASP A 71 17.46 4.97 -11.90
CA ASP A 71 18.36 4.00 -12.51
C ASP A 71 18.01 2.57 -12.07
N THR A 72 17.66 2.39 -10.79
CA THR A 72 17.20 1.11 -10.26
C THR A 72 15.85 0.70 -10.87
N VAL A 73 14.88 1.62 -10.99
CA VAL A 73 13.59 1.38 -11.68
C VAL A 73 13.85 0.90 -13.11
N SER A 74 14.69 1.63 -13.85
CA SER A 74 15.00 1.31 -15.24
C SER A 74 15.61 -0.07 -15.40
N HIS A 75 16.42 -0.51 -14.42
CA HIS A 75 17.02 -1.84 -14.42
C HIS A 75 15.99 -2.93 -14.11
N LEU A 76 15.16 -2.76 -13.08
CA LEU A 76 14.13 -3.72 -12.68
C LEU A 76 13.05 -3.89 -13.76
N ALA A 77 12.69 -2.83 -14.48
CA ALA A 77 11.73 -2.84 -15.58
C ALA A 77 12.16 -3.70 -16.79
N LEU A 78 13.43 -4.11 -16.87
CA LEU A 78 13.89 -5.03 -17.90
C LEU A 78 13.41 -6.47 -17.70
N TRP A 79 12.98 -6.84 -16.49
CA TRP A 79 12.62 -8.19 -16.13
C TRP A 79 11.10 -8.40 -15.98
N HIS A 80 10.65 -9.57 -16.43
CA HIS A 80 9.26 -10.02 -16.20
C HIS A 80 9.20 -10.74 -14.86
N ARG A 81 9.03 -9.98 -13.76
CA ARG A 81 9.26 -10.38 -12.36
C ARG A 81 8.02 -11.04 -11.72
N LEU A 82 7.38 -12.00 -12.42
CA LEU A 82 6.26 -12.72 -11.81
C LEU A 82 6.72 -13.51 -10.59
N GLN A 83 5.88 -13.55 -9.56
CA GLN A 83 6.11 -14.37 -8.37
C GLN A 83 6.50 -15.80 -8.75
N THR A 84 7.42 -16.39 -8.01
CA THR A 84 7.94 -17.74 -8.23
C THR A 84 8.73 -17.96 -9.55
N SER A 85 8.83 -16.97 -10.45
CA SER A 85 9.52 -17.11 -11.73
C SER A 85 11.05 -17.01 -11.61
N GLU A 86 11.79 -17.61 -12.58
CA GLU A 86 13.24 -17.48 -12.69
C GLU A 86 13.68 -16.01 -12.85
N SER A 87 12.87 -15.17 -13.49
CA SER A 87 13.13 -13.73 -13.63
C SER A 87 12.95 -12.98 -12.30
N TYR A 88 12.00 -13.39 -11.46
CA TYR A 88 11.87 -12.88 -10.10
C TYR A 88 13.13 -13.24 -9.28
N THR A 89 13.56 -14.50 -9.33
CA THR A 89 14.79 -14.94 -8.65
C THR A 89 15.99 -14.07 -9.03
N ARG A 90 16.16 -13.75 -10.32
CA ARG A 90 17.24 -12.85 -10.76
C ARG A 90 17.11 -11.44 -10.18
N ALA A 91 15.90 -10.90 -10.13
CA ALA A 91 15.65 -9.60 -9.52
C ALA A 91 15.94 -9.64 -8.00
N ALA A 92 15.51 -10.69 -7.31
CA ALA A 92 15.76 -10.90 -5.88
C ALA A 92 17.28 -11.04 -5.59
N GLU A 93 18.01 -11.79 -6.40
CA GLU A 93 19.46 -11.92 -6.29
C GLU A 93 20.17 -10.57 -6.53
N TRP A 94 19.73 -9.82 -7.54
CA TRP A 94 20.29 -8.51 -7.84
C TRP A 94 20.04 -7.50 -6.71
N ILE A 95 18.81 -7.39 -6.17
CA ILE A 95 18.48 -6.55 -5.01
C ILE A 95 19.29 -6.99 -3.79
N SER A 96 19.38 -8.30 -3.53
CA SER A 96 20.16 -8.85 -2.42
C SER A 96 21.65 -8.47 -2.53
N GLN A 97 22.22 -8.50 -3.74
CA GLN A 97 23.59 -8.07 -3.96
C GLN A 97 23.75 -6.56 -3.74
N LYS A 98 22.84 -5.74 -4.27
CA LYS A 98 22.85 -4.29 -4.04
C LYS A 98 22.73 -3.95 -2.55
N ALA A 99 21.88 -4.67 -1.81
CA ALA A 99 21.74 -4.51 -0.37
C ALA A 99 23.04 -4.81 0.39
N ARG A 100 23.81 -5.82 -0.04
CA ARG A 100 25.16 -6.08 0.50
C ARG A 100 26.15 -5.00 0.13
N ASP A 101 26.16 -4.56 -1.13
CA ASP A 101 27.09 -3.54 -1.65
C ASP A 101 26.96 -2.21 -0.90
N ILE A 102 25.75 -1.84 -0.47
CA ILE A 102 25.50 -0.66 0.33
C ILE A 102 25.71 -0.87 1.84
N GLY A 103 26.11 -2.06 2.26
CA GLY A 103 26.49 -2.37 3.65
C GLY A 103 25.30 -2.68 4.57
N LEU A 104 24.15 -3.15 4.07
CA LEU A 104 23.13 -3.72 4.95
C LEU A 104 23.65 -5.00 5.61
N GLU A 105 23.23 -5.23 6.84
CA GLU A 105 23.55 -6.44 7.60
C GLU A 105 22.44 -7.48 7.45
N GLN A 106 22.77 -8.74 7.76
CA GLN A 106 21.82 -9.87 7.70
C GLN A 106 21.07 -9.97 6.36
N VAL A 107 21.73 -9.59 5.26
CA VAL A 107 21.12 -9.66 3.93
C VAL A 107 20.94 -11.12 3.52
N GLY A 108 19.69 -11.50 3.26
CA GLY A 108 19.32 -12.85 2.86
C GLY A 108 18.15 -12.90 1.90
N ILE A 109 17.98 -14.06 1.25
CA ILE A 109 16.79 -14.42 0.47
C ILE A 109 16.17 -15.62 1.19
N GLU A 110 15.00 -15.42 1.79
CA GLU A 110 14.23 -16.52 2.37
C GLU A 110 13.31 -17.12 1.31
N ARG A 111 13.30 -18.46 1.23
CA ARG A 111 12.51 -19.21 0.25
C ARG A 111 11.39 -19.97 0.93
N PHE A 112 10.18 -19.80 0.41
CA PHE A 112 8.97 -20.43 0.91
C PHE A 112 8.32 -21.24 -0.23
N PRO A 113 8.04 -22.54 -0.01
CA PRO A 113 7.43 -23.37 -1.03
C PRO A 113 6.09 -22.85 -1.54
N ALA A 114 5.87 -22.96 -2.86
CA ALA A 114 4.66 -22.51 -3.54
C ALA A 114 4.40 -23.41 -4.75
N ASP A 115 3.30 -24.20 -4.73
CA ASP A 115 3.02 -25.23 -5.72
C ASP A 115 1.57 -25.27 -6.25
N GLY A 116 0.76 -24.28 -5.82
CA GLY A 116 -0.67 -24.26 -6.11
C GLY A 116 -1.54 -24.96 -5.08
N THR A 117 -0.95 -25.62 -4.07
CA THR A 117 -1.66 -26.34 -3.00
C THR A 117 -1.25 -25.91 -1.60
N ILE A 118 -0.02 -25.45 -1.42
CA ILE A 118 0.50 -24.95 -0.14
C ILE A 118 -0.25 -23.67 0.24
N GLU A 119 -0.66 -23.59 1.50
CA GLU A 119 -1.37 -22.43 2.04
C GLU A 119 -0.59 -21.80 3.21
N TYR A 120 -0.54 -20.45 3.22
CA TYR A 120 -0.16 -19.66 4.38
C TYR A 120 -1.36 -18.80 4.80
N PHE A 121 -1.81 -18.97 6.05
CA PHE A 121 -3.02 -18.30 6.59
C PHE A 121 -4.26 -18.47 5.69
N GLY A 122 -4.41 -19.64 5.11
CA GLY A 122 -5.55 -19.96 4.24
C GLY A 122 -5.45 -19.41 2.82
N ASN A 123 -4.37 -18.74 2.45
CA ASN A 123 -4.13 -18.29 1.10
C ASN A 123 -3.27 -19.31 0.36
N THR A 124 -3.75 -19.78 -0.79
CA THR A 124 -3.03 -20.76 -1.62
C THR A 124 -1.92 -20.04 -2.39
N MET A 125 -0.68 -20.52 -2.26
CA MET A 125 0.48 -19.93 -2.93
C MET A 125 0.57 -20.34 -4.40
N PRO A 126 0.83 -19.40 -5.31
CA PRO A 126 0.82 -19.69 -6.74
C PRO A 126 1.99 -20.61 -7.13
N PRO A 127 1.76 -21.59 -8.03
CA PRO A 127 2.86 -22.35 -8.60
C PRO A 127 3.72 -21.50 -9.52
N GLN A 128 4.91 -21.95 -9.82
CA GLN A 128 5.73 -21.35 -10.88
C GLN A 128 5.07 -21.57 -12.24
N TRP A 129 4.77 -20.48 -12.93
CA TRP A 129 4.34 -20.51 -14.31
C TRP A 129 5.56 -20.35 -15.25
N LYS A 130 5.90 -21.45 -15.95
CA LYS A 130 7.05 -21.50 -16.84
C LYS A 130 6.60 -21.48 -18.28
N VAL A 131 6.91 -20.40 -19.00
CA VAL A 131 6.61 -20.20 -20.41
C VAL A 131 7.89 -20.36 -21.21
N MET A 132 7.92 -21.30 -22.16
CA MET A 132 9.02 -21.49 -23.09
C MET A 132 8.77 -20.77 -24.40
N LYS A 133 7.51 -20.79 -24.89
CA LYS A 133 7.09 -20.14 -26.12
C LYS A 133 5.61 -19.82 -26.07
N ALA A 134 5.20 -18.64 -26.60
CA ALA A 134 3.80 -18.42 -26.96
C ALA A 134 3.72 -17.44 -28.14
N GLU A 135 2.93 -17.80 -29.13
CA GLU A 135 2.69 -17.01 -30.34
C GLU A 135 1.22 -17.12 -30.74
N LEU A 136 0.66 -16.02 -31.23
CA LEU A 136 -0.65 -15.97 -31.85
C LEU A 136 -0.51 -15.46 -33.28
N TRP A 137 -0.97 -16.25 -34.23
CA TRP A 137 -0.92 -15.93 -35.66
C TRP A 137 -2.31 -15.80 -36.26
N LEU A 138 -2.54 -14.79 -37.10
CA LEU A 138 -3.63 -14.78 -38.06
C LEU A 138 -3.23 -15.69 -39.22
N THR A 139 -4.07 -16.68 -39.59
CA THR A 139 -3.79 -17.60 -40.68
C THR A 139 -4.75 -17.42 -41.87
N SER A 140 -5.92 -16.83 -41.64
CA SER A 140 -6.91 -16.46 -42.66
C SER A 140 -7.56 -15.11 -42.30
N PRO A 141 -7.79 -14.21 -43.26
CA PRO A 141 -7.66 -14.35 -44.72
C PRO A 141 -6.24 -14.15 -45.29
N PHE A 142 -5.27 -13.83 -44.45
CA PHE A 142 -3.85 -13.75 -44.78
C PHE A 142 -3.01 -14.14 -43.54
N SER A 143 -1.71 -14.44 -43.75
CA SER A 143 -0.85 -14.82 -42.63
C SER A 143 -0.16 -13.60 -42.04
N MET A 144 -0.25 -13.45 -40.70
CA MET A 144 0.43 -12.39 -39.94
C MET A 144 0.59 -12.79 -38.46
N LYS A 145 1.77 -12.56 -37.87
CA LYS A 145 1.92 -12.70 -36.43
C LYS A 145 1.18 -11.56 -35.72
N LEU A 146 0.26 -11.90 -34.80
CA LEU A 146 -0.52 -10.93 -34.04
C LEU A 146 0.24 -10.47 -32.79
N THR A 147 0.85 -11.43 -32.07
CA THR A 147 1.66 -11.16 -30.86
C THR A 147 2.52 -12.37 -30.52
N SER A 148 3.52 -12.18 -29.65
CA SER A 148 4.29 -13.26 -29.05
C SER A 148 4.76 -12.90 -27.64
N TYR A 149 4.90 -13.92 -26.79
CA TYR A 149 5.43 -13.76 -25.42
C TYR A 149 6.86 -13.20 -25.41
N ALA A 150 7.67 -13.54 -26.39
CA ALA A 150 9.06 -13.06 -26.50
C ALA A 150 9.12 -11.52 -26.74
N GLU A 151 8.19 -10.99 -27.53
CA GLU A 151 8.11 -9.55 -27.82
C GLU A 151 7.36 -8.79 -26.73
N LEU A 152 6.26 -9.36 -26.24
CA LEU A 152 5.40 -8.78 -25.21
C LEU A 152 4.91 -9.86 -24.24
N PRO A 153 5.59 -10.10 -23.11
CA PRO A 153 5.20 -11.12 -22.14
C PRO A 153 3.75 -11.03 -21.65
N LEU A 154 3.23 -9.81 -21.47
CA LEU A 154 1.84 -9.54 -21.11
C LEU A 154 0.81 -10.05 -22.12
N SER A 155 1.23 -10.33 -23.36
CA SER A 155 0.31 -10.85 -24.38
C SER A 155 -0.20 -12.26 -24.11
N LEU A 156 0.45 -13.03 -23.25
CA LEU A 156 -0.07 -14.33 -22.78
C LEU A 156 -0.63 -14.17 -21.38
N ALA A 157 -1.91 -14.48 -21.20
CA ALA A 157 -2.55 -14.44 -19.89
C ALA A 157 -1.89 -15.45 -18.94
N MET A 158 -1.61 -15.00 -17.71
CA MET A 158 -0.97 -15.81 -16.68
C MET A 158 -1.74 -17.12 -16.44
N HIS A 159 -1.03 -18.21 -16.20
CA HIS A 159 -1.50 -19.58 -16.03
C HIS A 159 -1.99 -20.26 -17.31
N SER A 160 -1.83 -19.65 -18.49
CA SER A 160 -2.02 -20.38 -19.76
C SER A 160 -1.09 -21.59 -19.84
N THR A 161 -1.62 -22.72 -20.34
CA THR A 161 -0.90 -23.99 -20.47
C THR A 161 -0.66 -24.34 -21.94
N SER A 162 0.16 -25.36 -22.21
CA SER A 162 0.53 -25.74 -23.57
C SER A 162 -0.65 -26.03 -24.46
N ALA A 163 -0.65 -25.46 -25.66
CA ALA A 163 -1.66 -25.58 -26.68
C ALA A 163 -1.05 -25.40 -28.07
N ASP A 164 -1.57 -26.12 -29.05
CA ASP A 164 -1.31 -25.94 -30.47
C ASP A 164 -2.66 -26.05 -31.21
N VAL A 165 -3.31 -24.88 -31.38
CA VAL A 165 -4.71 -24.83 -31.84
C VAL A 165 -4.88 -23.80 -32.94
N GLU A 166 -5.28 -24.29 -34.13
CA GLU A 166 -5.75 -23.43 -35.21
C GLU A 166 -7.28 -23.50 -35.32
N ALA A 167 -7.97 -22.40 -35.08
CA ALA A 167 -9.43 -22.32 -35.10
C ALA A 167 -9.96 -21.02 -35.70
N GLU A 168 -11.26 -21.03 -36.00
CA GLU A 168 -12.00 -19.82 -36.37
C GLU A 168 -12.07 -18.87 -35.14
N LEU A 169 -11.88 -17.58 -35.40
CA LEU A 169 -12.03 -16.52 -34.38
C LEU A 169 -13.45 -15.95 -34.46
N VAL A 170 -14.15 -15.98 -33.34
CA VAL A 170 -15.55 -15.48 -33.23
C VAL A 170 -15.58 -14.29 -32.27
N ASP A 171 -16.08 -13.15 -32.71
CA ASP A 171 -16.30 -11.98 -31.87
C ASP A 171 -17.58 -12.18 -31.02
N ILE A 172 -17.42 -12.19 -29.70
CA ILE A 172 -18.50 -12.32 -28.72
C ILE A 172 -18.75 -11.00 -27.96
N GLY A 173 -18.16 -9.88 -28.40
CA GLY A 173 -18.27 -8.61 -27.69
C GLY A 173 -17.74 -8.69 -26.25
N ALA A 174 -18.59 -8.36 -25.26
CA ALA A 174 -18.20 -8.48 -23.84
C ALA A 174 -18.14 -9.93 -23.34
N GLY A 175 -18.93 -10.84 -23.92
CA GLY A 175 -18.96 -12.24 -23.52
C GLY A 175 -19.54 -12.51 -22.12
N ILE A 176 -20.32 -11.59 -21.56
CA ILE A 176 -20.86 -11.66 -20.20
C ILE A 176 -22.29 -12.22 -20.21
N ASP A 177 -23.12 -11.74 -21.13
CA ASP A 177 -24.53 -12.05 -21.20
C ASP A 177 -24.82 -13.25 -22.14
N ASP A 178 -25.98 -13.89 -22.00
CA ASP A 178 -26.43 -14.98 -22.88
C ASP A 178 -26.57 -14.51 -24.34
N LYS A 179 -26.96 -13.25 -24.56
CA LYS A 179 -27.06 -12.64 -25.88
C LYS A 179 -25.72 -12.52 -26.64
N ASP A 180 -24.60 -12.59 -25.95
CA ASP A 180 -23.26 -12.48 -26.54
C ASP A 180 -22.86 -13.81 -27.21
N TYR A 181 -23.55 -14.92 -26.91
CA TYR A 181 -23.30 -16.28 -27.42
C TYR A 181 -24.34 -16.73 -28.46
N THR A 182 -24.63 -15.83 -29.43
CA THR A 182 -25.63 -16.14 -30.48
C THR A 182 -25.18 -17.18 -31.51
N ALA A 183 -23.87 -17.40 -31.64
CA ALA A 183 -23.28 -18.43 -32.46
C ALA A 183 -22.57 -19.49 -31.57
N SER A 184 -22.49 -20.74 -32.02
CA SER A 184 -21.70 -21.75 -31.32
C SER A 184 -20.24 -21.38 -31.31
N VAL A 185 -19.66 -21.31 -30.11
CA VAL A 185 -18.21 -21.05 -29.89
C VAL A 185 -17.43 -22.33 -29.63
N LYS A 186 -18.12 -23.50 -29.58
CA LYS A 186 -17.49 -24.80 -29.29
C LYS A 186 -16.36 -25.09 -30.27
N GLY A 187 -15.18 -25.34 -29.75
CA GLY A 187 -13.96 -25.61 -30.50
C GLY A 187 -13.39 -24.39 -31.29
N LYS A 188 -13.95 -23.20 -31.11
CA LYS A 188 -13.46 -21.95 -31.72
C LYS A 188 -12.70 -21.13 -30.67
N ILE A 189 -11.92 -20.14 -31.13
CA ILE A 189 -11.30 -19.15 -30.29
C ILE A 189 -12.22 -17.91 -30.24
N VAL A 190 -12.50 -17.41 -29.05
CA VAL A 190 -13.36 -16.22 -28.89
C VAL A 190 -12.55 -14.95 -28.80
N LEU A 191 -13.01 -13.88 -29.48
CA LEU A 191 -12.53 -12.51 -29.33
C LEU A 191 -13.47 -11.75 -28.40
N THR A 192 -12.94 -11.12 -27.37
CA THR A 192 -13.72 -10.38 -26.36
C THR A 192 -13.09 -9.05 -25.99
N THR A 193 -13.90 -8.12 -25.47
CA THR A 193 -13.45 -6.86 -24.85
C THR A 193 -13.30 -6.98 -23.34
N SER A 194 -13.77 -8.07 -22.71
CA SER A 194 -13.66 -8.33 -21.27
C SER A 194 -12.33 -8.98 -20.90
N ASN A 195 -11.94 -8.84 -19.61
CA ASN A 195 -10.83 -9.58 -19.03
C ASN A 195 -11.07 -11.10 -19.17
N ALA A 196 -10.03 -11.85 -19.53
CA ALA A 196 -10.13 -13.29 -19.80
C ALA A 196 -10.66 -14.08 -18.59
N LEU A 197 -10.25 -13.72 -17.35
CA LEU A 197 -10.72 -14.39 -16.14
C LEU A 197 -12.23 -14.24 -15.97
N ARG A 198 -12.79 -13.09 -16.29
CA ARG A 198 -14.22 -12.79 -16.10
C ARG A 198 -15.14 -13.67 -16.95
N ILE A 199 -14.69 -14.03 -18.16
CA ILE A 199 -15.50 -14.84 -19.09
C ILE A 199 -15.07 -16.29 -19.15
N TYR A 200 -14.00 -16.69 -18.49
CA TYR A 200 -13.41 -18.02 -18.63
C TYR A 200 -14.41 -19.16 -18.36
N ASP A 201 -15.07 -19.13 -17.20
CA ASP A 201 -16.03 -20.18 -16.81
C ASP A 201 -17.18 -20.29 -17.81
N ARG A 202 -17.63 -19.16 -18.36
CA ARG A 202 -18.69 -19.14 -19.36
C ARG A 202 -18.17 -19.61 -20.71
N ALA A 203 -17.19 -18.92 -21.28
CA ALA A 203 -16.76 -19.17 -22.66
C ALA A 203 -16.08 -20.54 -22.83
N VAL A 204 -15.16 -20.88 -21.90
CA VAL A 204 -14.36 -22.11 -22.01
C VAL A 204 -15.02 -23.30 -21.31
N ALA A 205 -15.33 -23.18 -20.01
CA ALA A 205 -15.82 -24.33 -19.25
C ALA A 205 -17.26 -24.74 -19.64
N LYS A 206 -18.15 -23.76 -19.89
CA LYS A 206 -19.56 -24.05 -20.23
C LYS A 206 -19.79 -24.16 -21.72
N GLU A 207 -19.36 -23.20 -22.53
CA GLU A 207 -19.67 -23.13 -23.96
C GLU A 207 -18.63 -23.86 -24.84
N GLY A 208 -17.50 -24.31 -24.27
CA GLY A 208 -16.50 -25.15 -24.93
C GLY A 208 -15.63 -24.44 -25.94
N ALA A 209 -15.37 -23.14 -25.77
CA ALA A 209 -14.38 -22.41 -26.57
C ALA A 209 -12.98 -23.03 -26.38
N ALA A 210 -12.18 -23.09 -27.45
CA ALA A 210 -10.84 -23.63 -27.42
C ALA A 210 -9.82 -22.70 -26.74
N GLY A 211 -10.10 -21.39 -26.69
CA GLY A 211 -9.27 -20.39 -26.07
C GLY A 211 -9.88 -18.99 -26.19
N ILE A 212 -9.22 -18.01 -25.57
CA ILE A 212 -9.67 -16.64 -25.50
C ILE A 212 -8.61 -15.72 -26.14
N VAL A 213 -9.07 -14.73 -26.88
CA VAL A 213 -8.31 -13.54 -27.29
C VAL A 213 -9.05 -12.33 -26.72
N SER A 214 -8.40 -11.57 -25.86
CA SER A 214 -9.02 -10.44 -25.17
C SER A 214 -8.32 -9.13 -25.54
N SER A 215 -9.11 -8.09 -25.80
CA SER A 215 -8.61 -6.72 -25.97
C SER A 215 -8.80 -5.85 -24.72
N TRP A 216 -9.06 -6.46 -23.58
CA TRP A 216 -9.13 -5.75 -22.31
C TRP A 216 -7.78 -5.11 -21.98
N SER A 217 -7.77 -3.82 -21.69
CA SER A 217 -6.53 -3.07 -21.44
C SER A 217 -6.66 -1.98 -20.39
N VAL A 218 -7.89 -1.71 -19.93
CA VAL A 218 -8.19 -0.68 -18.93
C VAL A 218 -8.95 -1.34 -17.78
N PRO A 219 -8.54 -1.14 -16.52
CA PRO A 219 -9.23 -1.69 -15.36
C PRO A 219 -10.71 -1.27 -15.32
N ASP A 220 -11.59 -2.21 -14.96
CA ASP A 220 -13.05 -1.98 -14.86
C ASP A 220 -13.42 -0.99 -13.74
N PHE A 221 -12.51 -0.75 -12.80
CA PHE A 221 -12.68 0.15 -11.65
C PHE A 221 -12.12 1.56 -11.89
N ASP A 222 -11.90 1.94 -13.15
CA ASP A 222 -11.39 3.26 -13.48
C ASP A 222 -12.46 4.34 -13.31
N SER A 223 -12.28 5.19 -12.30
CA SER A 223 -13.16 6.30 -11.97
C SER A 223 -13.21 7.40 -13.07
N LEU A 224 -12.26 7.41 -13.98
CA LEU A 224 -12.18 8.38 -15.08
C LEU A 224 -12.92 7.93 -16.33
N ASN A 225 -13.57 6.76 -16.31
CA ASN A 225 -14.30 6.21 -17.46
C ASN A 225 -13.45 6.12 -18.73
N ARG A 226 -12.16 5.76 -18.58
CA ARG A 226 -11.26 5.54 -19.70
C ARG A 226 -11.75 4.37 -20.55
N ARG A 227 -11.48 4.47 -21.83
CA ARG A 227 -11.87 3.42 -22.78
C ARG A 227 -10.62 2.82 -23.42
N PRO A 228 -10.62 1.54 -23.81
CA PRO A 228 -9.51 0.95 -24.54
C PRO A 228 -9.09 1.72 -25.79
N ALA A 229 -10.02 2.47 -26.41
CA ALA A 229 -9.74 3.35 -27.56
C ALA A 229 -8.88 4.57 -27.21
N ASP A 230 -8.84 4.99 -25.95
CA ASP A 230 -8.01 6.11 -25.49
C ASP A 230 -6.54 5.67 -25.39
N PHE A 231 -6.28 4.36 -25.21
CA PHE A 231 -4.98 3.71 -25.19
C PHE A 231 -4.93 2.54 -26.19
N PRO A 232 -4.95 2.86 -27.52
CA PRO A 232 -5.25 1.86 -28.55
C PRO A 232 -4.20 0.77 -28.70
N ASP A 233 -2.96 1.00 -28.24
CA ASP A 233 -1.85 0.06 -28.37
C ASP A 233 -1.48 -0.64 -27.05
N GLN A 234 -2.10 -0.23 -25.94
CA GLN A 234 -1.91 -0.82 -24.64
C GLN A 234 -2.48 -2.23 -24.56
N VAL A 235 -1.76 -3.14 -23.90
CA VAL A 235 -2.21 -4.49 -23.55
C VAL A 235 -2.26 -4.60 -22.03
N GLY A 236 -3.45 -4.93 -21.49
CA GLY A 236 -3.64 -5.10 -20.06
C GLY A 236 -3.17 -6.46 -19.58
N TRP A 237 -2.74 -6.51 -18.31
CA TRP A 237 -2.43 -7.77 -17.66
C TRP A 237 -3.69 -8.61 -17.45
N GLN A 238 -3.58 -9.89 -17.75
CA GLN A 238 -4.67 -10.84 -17.62
C GLN A 238 -4.18 -12.17 -17.06
N ARG A 239 -5.11 -12.90 -16.45
CA ARG A 239 -4.90 -14.28 -16.00
C ARG A 239 -6.09 -15.14 -16.35
N ILE A 240 -5.89 -16.45 -16.32
CA ILE A 240 -6.93 -17.46 -16.31
C ILE A 240 -6.78 -18.30 -15.04
N PRO A 241 -7.78 -19.13 -14.65
CA PRO A 241 -7.67 -19.94 -13.44
C PRO A 241 -6.41 -20.82 -13.44
N GLY A 242 -5.62 -20.72 -12.35
CA GLY A 242 -4.35 -21.46 -12.19
C GLY A 242 -4.48 -22.86 -11.62
N LYS A 243 -5.67 -23.31 -11.25
CA LYS A 243 -5.91 -24.63 -10.65
C LYS A 243 -6.65 -25.55 -11.60
N GLY A 244 -6.05 -26.76 -11.79
CA GLY A 244 -6.73 -28.04 -11.84
C GLY A 244 -7.99 -28.13 -12.69
N VAL A 245 -8.04 -27.41 -13.80
CA VAL A 245 -9.04 -27.77 -14.80
C VAL A 245 -8.49 -29.04 -15.45
N GLU A 246 -8.90 -30.19 -14.95
CA GLU A 246 -8.74 -31.46 -15.68
C GLU A 246 -9.45 -31.29 -17.00
N GLY A 247 -8.73 -31.18 -18.10
CA GLY A 247 -9.33 -30.97 -19.41
C GLY A 247 -8.31 -30.53 -20.46
N PRO A 248 -8.78 -30.22 -21.67
CA PRO A 248 -7.91 -29.76 -22.75
C PRO A 248 -7.19 -28.45 -22.37
N SER A 249 -6.08 -28.24 -23.05
CA SER A 249 -5.23 -27.04 -22.90
C SER A 249 -6.02 -25.73 -22.79
N HIS A 250 -5.66 -24.91 -21.83
CA HIS A 250 -6.33 -23.62 -21.55
C HIS A 250 -5.35 -22.50 -21.83
N PHE A 251 -5.73 -21.55 -22.66
CA PHE A 251 -4.93 -20.38 -22.97
C PHE A 251 -5.80 -19.14 -23.22
N ALA A 252 -5.20 -17.98 -22.94
CA ALA A 252 -5.74 -16.72 -23.37
C ALA A 252 -4.61 -15.78 -23.84
N PHE A 253 -4.87 -15.02 -24.89
CA PHE A 253 -3.97 -13.99 -25.39
C PHE A 253 -4.58 -12.60 -25.19
N GLY A 254 -3.77 -11.65 -24.74
CA GLY A 254 -4.06 -10.21 -24.74
C GLY A 254 -3.63 -9.57 -26.05
N LEU A 255 -4.50 -8.79 -26.65
CA LEU A 255 -4.20 -7.92 -27.79
C LEU A 255 -4.55 -6.48 -27.45
N SER A 256 -3.90 -5.53 -28.11
CA SER A 256 -4.29 -4.15 -28.03
C SER A 256 -5.67 -3.90 -28.68
N ALA A 257 -6.37 -2.83 -28.24
CA ALA A 257 -7.64 -2.45 -28.80
C ALA A 257 -7.58 -2.24 -30.32
N ARG A 258 -6.51 -1.61 -30.82
CA ARG A 258 -6.27 -1.42 -32.26
C ARG A 258 -6.22 -2.75 -33.00
N ARG A 259 -5.45 -3.70 -32.50
CA ARG A 259 -5.31 -5.02 -33.14
C ARG A 259 -6.61 -5.81 -33.13
N ALA A 260 -7.37 -5.73 -32.04
CA ALA A 260 -8.68 -6.36 -31.97
C ALA A 260 -9.69 -5.74 -32.93
N GLN A 261 -9.71 -4.41 -33.08
CA GLN A 261 -10.57 -3.71 -34.03
C GLN A 261 -10.28 -4.09 -35.49
N GLU A 262 -9.01 -4.32 -35.86
CA GLU A 262 -8.63 -4.84 -37.17
C GLU A 262 -9.26 -6.23 -37.42
N LEU A 263 -9.18 -7.15 -36.46
CA LEU A 263 -9.78 -8.49 -36.55
C LEU A 263 -11.30 -8.41 -36.61
N GLN A 264 -11.93 -7.59 -35.77
CA GLN A 264 -13.38 -7.34 -35.79
C GLN A 264 -13.86 -6.78 -37.13
N SER A 265 -13.03 -5.90 -37.74
CA SER A 265 -13.36 -5.36 -39.08
C SER A 265 -13.37 -6.43 -40.15
N LEU A 266 -12.43 -7.38 -40.12
CA LEU A 266 -12.42 -8.53 -41.05
C LEU A 266 -13.66 -9.41 -40.86
N ILE A 267 -14.05 -9.69 -39.60
CA ILE A 267 -15.25 -10.49 -39.29
C ILE A 267 -16.51 -9.76 -39.81
N ARG A 268 -16.66 -8.47 -39.53
CA ARG A 268 -17.81 -7.67 -40.01
C ARG A 268 -17.89 -7.59 -41.53
N GLN A 269 -16.77 -7.70 -42.26
CA GLN A 269 -16.72 -7.80 -43.71
C GLN A 269 -17.14 -9.18 -44.25
N GLY A 270 -17.54 -10.12 -43.32
CA GLY A 270 -17.95 -11.47 -43.72
C GLY A 270 -16.79 -12.41 -44.05
N LYS A 271 -15.54 -12.05 -43.69
CA LYS A 271 -14.38 -12.89 -43.90
C LYS A 271 -14.29 -13.93 -42.81
N THR A 272 -13.95 -15.16 -43.17
CA THR A 272 -13.59 -16.19 -42.18
C THR A 272 -12.21 -15.87 -41.63
N VAL A 273 -12.19 -15.43 -40.36
CA VAL A 273 -10.96 -15.13 -39.63
C VAL A 273 -10.53 -16.39 -38.89
N ARG A 274 -9.32 -16.88 -39.13
CA ARG A 274 -8.72 -18.01 -38.40
C ARG A 274 -7.44 -17.56 -37.73
N VAL A 275 -7.22 -18.08 -36.53
CA VAL A 275 -6.00 -17.83 -35.76
C VAL A 275 -5.38 -19.15 -35.30
N HIS A 276 -4.06 -19.16 -35.24
CA HIS A 276 -3.25 -20.26 -34.74
C HIS A 276 -2.54 -19.82 -33.45
N ALA A 277 -2.92 -20.42 -32.34
CA ALA A 277 -2.32 -20.22 -31.03
C ALA A 277 -1.32 -21.36 -30.75
N ILE A 278 -0.06 -21.01 -30.56
CA ILE A 278 1.02 -21.93 -30.18
C ILE A 278 1.48 -21.50 -28.78
N VAL A 279 1.31 -22.36 -27.78
CA VAL A 279 1.71 -22.12 -26.39
C VAL A 279 2.49 -23.33 -25.89
N GLU A 280 3.69 -23.08 -25.37
CA GLU A 280 4.51 -24.05 -24.65
C GLU A 280 4.74 -23.52 -23.24
N ALA A 281 3.85 -23.88 -22.32
CA ALA A 281 3.87 -23.41 -20.94
C ALA A 281 3.37 -24.48 -19.98
N LYS A 282 3.86 -24.45 -18.74
CA LYS A 282 3.47 -25.38 -17.69
C LYS A 282 3.50 -24.74 -16.31
N LEU A 283 2.70 -25.26 -15.40
CA LEU A 283 2.76 -24.96 -13.97
C LEU A 283 3.63 -26.02 -13.29
N VAL A 284 4.57 -25.59 -12.47
CA VAL A 284 5.49 -26.46 -11.72
C VAL A 284 5.65 -25.92 -10.29
N PRO A 285 6.06 -26.76 -9.31
CA PRO A 285 6.42 -26.25 -7.99
C PRO A 285 7.50 -25.18 -8.06
N GLY A 286 7.39 -24.14 -7.25
CA GLY A 286 8.33 -23.04 -7.15
C GLY A 286 8.51 -22.57 -5.70
N ASN A 287 9.13 -21.41 -5.53
CA ASN A 287 9.28 -20.77 -4.23
C ASN A 287 8.93 -19.28 -4.34
N LEU A 288 8.32 -18.76 -3.31
CA LEU A 288 8.30 -17.32 -3.03
C LEU A 288 9.63 -16.95 -2.39
N GLU A 289 10.25 -15.88 -2.84
CA GLU A 289 11.57 -15.44 -2.38
C GLU A 289 11.45 -14.04 -1.78
N VAL A 290 11.63 -13.93 -0.48
CA VAL A 290 11.63 -12.67 0.27
C VAL A 290 13.06 -12.24 0.50
N VAL A 291 13.43 -11.07 -0.02
CA VAL A 291 14.72 -10.44 0.26
C VAL A 291 14.59 -9.54 1.47
N SER A 292 15.52 -9.62 2.41
CA SER A 292 15.60 -8.66 3.51
C SER A 292 17.02 -8.31 3.88
N GLY A 293 17.20 -7.12 4.47
CA GLY A 293 18.44 -6.65 5.06
C GLY A 293 18.17 -5.64 6.14
N THR A 294 19.12 -5.45 7.08
CA THR A 294 18.91 -4.62 8.26
C THR A 294 20.00 -3.56 8.46
N ILE A 295 19.62 -2.47 9.12
CA ILE A 295 20.54 -1.60 9.86
C ILE A 295 20.25 -1.85 11.34
N PRO A 296 21.19 -2.49 12.10
CA PRO A 296 20.96 -2.89 13.47
C PRO A 296 20.75 -1.71 14.41
N GLY A 297 19.82 -1.88 15.35
CA GLY A 297 19.60 -0.92 16.42
C GLY A 297 20.69 -0.99 17.50
N SER A 298 21.18 0.18 17.92
CA SER A 298 22.23 0.30 18.92
C SER A 298 21.75 0.12 20.36
N ALA A 299 20.49 0.45 20.66
CA ALA A 299 19.92 0.37 21.99
C ALA A 299 18.78 -0.64 22.12
N TYR A 300 17.99 -0.81 21.07
CA TYR A 300 16.81 -1.68 21.04
C TYR A 300 16.82 -2.58 19.79
N PRO A 301 17.81 -3.51 19.69
CA PRO A 301 18.00 -4.31 18.47
C PRO A 301 16.82 -5.27 18.18
N ASN A 302 16.01 -5.60 19.18
CA ASN A 302 14.83 -6.45 19.05
C ASN A 302 13.53 -5.63 18.81
N GLU A 303 13.63 -4.33 18.56
CA GLU A 303 12.53 -3.50 18.08
C GLU A 303 12.82 -3.10 16.65
N GLU A 304 11.85 -3.34 15.76
CA GLU A 304 12.02 -3.09 14.33
C GLU A 304 11.06 -2.03 13.80
N ILE A 305 11.58 -1.17 12.93
CA ILE A 305 10.82 -0.41 11.94
C ILE A 305 10.99 -1.17 10.63
N VAL A 306 9.89 -1.64 10.08
CA VAL A 306 9.87 -2.38 8.82
C VAL A 306 9.62 -1.39 7.68
N VAL A 307 10.30 -1.60 6.57
CA VAL A 307 10.13 -0.81 5.34
C VAL A 307 9.95 -1.79 4.20
N THR A 308 8.76 -1.80 3.62
CA THR A 308 8.37 -2.81 2.63
C THR A 308 8.11 -2.23 1.25
N ALA A 309 8.40 -3.01 0.22
CA ALA A 309 7.92 -2.82 -1.15
C ALA A 309 7.86 -4.18 -1.83
N HIS A 310 6.85 -4.41 -2.66
CA HIS A 310 6.89 -5.63 -3.44
C HIS A 310 7.83 -5.50 -4.64
N LEU A 311 8.45 -6.62 -5.02
CA LEU A 311 9.45 -6.69 -6.09
C LEU A 311 8.88 -7.27 -7.37
N ASP A 312 7.84 -8.09 -7.26
CA ASP A 312 7.21 -8.75 -8.39
C ASP A 312 6.37 -7.77 -9.20
N HIS A 313 6.38 -7.96 -10.49
CA HIS A 313 5.41 -7.42 -11.44
C HIS A 313 5.66 -7.95 -12.85
N TYR A 314 4.73 -7.66 -13.76
CA TYR A 314 4.94 -7.90 -15.19
C TYR A 314 5.96 -6.90 -15.72
N LYS A 315 6.54 -7.26 -16.84
CA LYS A 315 7.36 -6.33 -17.61
C LYS A 315 6.45 -5.38 -18.41
N PRO A 316 6.64 -4.03 -18.34
CA PRO A 316 7.75 -3.36 -17.68
C PRO A 316 7.60 -3.24 -16.15
N GLY A 317 6.41 -2.92 -15.59
CA GLY A 317 6.19 -2.77 -14.17
C GLY A 317 7.14 -1.73 -13.56
N ALA A 318 7.20 -0.53 -14.14
CA ALA A 318 8.17 0.48 -13.75
C ALA A 318 7.69 1.26 -12.53
N ASN A 319 6.43 1.70 -12.55
CA ASN A 319 5.82 2.31 -11.39
C ASN A 319 5.32 1.24 -10.41
N ASP A 320 4.63 0.24 -10.91
CA ASP A 320 4.13 -0.90 -10.13
C ASP A 320 5.03 -2.16 -10.34
N ASN A 321 5.94 -2.51 -9.39
CA ASN A 321 6.38 -1.67 -8.27
C ASN A 321 7.92 -1.63 -8.23
N ALA A 322 8.55 -1.43 -9.40
CA ALA A 322 9.99 -1.16 -9.40
C ALA A 322 10.28 0.19 -8.70
N SER A 323 9.30 1.13 -8.70
CA SER A 323 9.45 2.44 -8.06
C SER A 323 9.57 2.33 -6.54
N GLY A 324 8.70 1.55 -5.88
CA GLY A 324 8.78 1.28 -4.44
C GLY A 324 10.05 0.52 -4.07
N SER A 325 10.33 -0.57 -4.79
CA SER A 325 11.53 -1.38 -4.61
C SER A 325 12.83 -0.54 -4.73
N ALA A 326 12.91 0.36 -5.70
CA ALA A 326 14.03 1.27 -5.90
C ALA A 326 14.12 2.32 -4.78
N SER A 327 12.97 2.87 -4.36
CA SER A 327 12.92 3.89 -3.32
C SER A 327 13.44 3.36 -1.98
N ILE A 328 13.04 2.16 -1.56
CA ILE A 328 13.52 1.60 -0.29
C ILE A 328 15.00 1.21 -0.35
N LEU A 329 15.51 0.82 -1.54
CA LEU A 329 16.95 0.59 -1.72
C LEU A 329 17.76 1.89 -1.59
N GLU A 330 17.25 2.99 -2.13
CA GLU A 330 17.89 4.31 -2.03
C GLU A 330 17.83 4.86 -0.59
N MET A 331 16.72 4.62 0.13
CA MET A 331 16.64 4.93 1.57
C MET A 331 17.72 4.18 2.36
N ALA A 332 17.85 2.87 2.11
CA ALA A 332 18.86 2.03 2.77
C ALA A 332 20.28 2.53 2.46
N ARG A 333 20.58 2.87 1.19
CA ARG A 333 21.87 3.44 0.78
C ARG A 333 22.16 4.74 1.51
N THR A 334 21.20 5.65 1.53
CA THR A 334 21.35 6.96 2.16
C THR A 334 21.63 6.84 3.65
N MET A 335 20.84 6.03 4.37
CA MET A 335 21.03 5.78 5.80
C MET A 335 22.42 5.19 6.09
N ARG A 336 22.82 4.16 5.36
CA ARG A 336 24.15 3.53 5.53
C ARG A 336 25.27 4.51 5.29
N GLN A 337 25.21 5.28 4.20
CA GLN A 337 26.21 6.30 3.87
C GLN A 337 26.37 7.34 4.98
N LEU A 338 25.25 7.87 5.51
CA LEU A 338 25.28 8.90 6.57
C LEU A 338 25.86 8.34 7.88
N ILE A 339 25.56 7.08 8.21
CA ILE A 339 26.08 6.41 9.39
C ILE A 339 27.59 6.12 9.24
N GLU A 340 28.03 5.60 8.10
CA GLU A 340 29.43 5.30 7.81
C GLU A 340 30.30 6.55 7.79
N ASN A 341 29.79 7.62 7.23
CA ASN A 341 30.45 8.94 7.21
C ASN A 341 30.44 9.62 8.60
N LYS A 342 29.79 9.02 9.61
CA LYS A 342 29.58 9.61 10.96
C LYS A 342 28.83 10.93 10.94
N GLU A 343 28.01 11.14 9.93
CA GLU A 343 27.11 12.28 9.81
C GLU A 343 25.81 12.05 10.61
N MET A 344 25.48 10.78 10.86
CA MET A 344 24.41 10.35 11.76
C MET A 344 24.92 9.25 12.69
N PRO A 345 24.42 9.14 13.93
CA PRO A 345 24.69 8.00 14.78
C PRO A 345 23.97 6.75 14.26
N PRO A 346 24.37 5.53 14.71
CA PRO A 346 23.55 4.35 14.50
C PRO A 346 22.13 4.53 15.09
N PRO A 347 21.08 3.98 14.47
CA PRO A 347 19.71 4.10 14.98
C PRO A 347 19.58 3.42 16.35
N LEU A 348 18.59 3.82 17.15
CA LEU A 348 18.29 3.15 18.41
C LEU A 348 17.61 1.80 18.18
N ARG A 349 16.77 1.68 17.15
CA ARG A 349 16.01 0.50 16.74
C ARG A 349 16.51 -0.04 15.41
N THR A 350 16.37 -1.33 15.22
CA THR A 350 16.66 -1.98 13.95
C THR A 350 15.70 -1.47 12.85
N ILE A 351 16.26 -1.14 11.69
CA ILE A 351 15.51 -0.84 10.48
C ILE A 351 15.63 -2.06 9.58
N ARG A 352 14.50 -2.66 9.22
CA ARG A 352 14.43 -3.81 8.31
C ARG A 352 13.85 -3.37 6.98
N PHE A 353 14.61 -3.52 5.92
CA PHE A 353 14.15 -3.36 4.55
C PHE A 353 13.76 -4.72 3.97
N MET A 354 12.60 -4.79 3.32
CA MET A 354 12.05 -6.02 2.76
C MET A 354 11.52 -5.80 1.34
N TRP A 355 11.96 -6.66 0.43
CA TRP A 355 11.45 -6.79 -0.92
C TRP A 355 10.72 -8.12 -1.01
N VAL A 356 9.42 -8.08 -1.23
CA VAL A 356 8.54 -9.26 -1.10
C VAL A 356 7.82 -9.58 -2.41
N PRO A 357 7.42 -10.82 -2.67
CA PRO A 357 6.28 -11.10 -3.53
C PRO A 357 5.01 -10.57 -2.88
N GLU A 358 4.30 -9.66 -3.55
CA GLU A 358 3.15 -8.94 -3.02
C GLU A 358 2.15 -9.90 -2.36
N TYR A 359 1.69 -9.58 -1.16
CA TYR A 359 0.83 -10.39 -0.30
C TYR A 359 1.37 -11.81 -0.04
N ASN A 360 1.60 -12.61 -1.08
CA ASN A 360 1.97 -14.03 -0.93
C ASN A 360 3.30 -14.21 -0.20
N GLY A 361 4.31 -13.40 -0.53
CA GLY A 361 5.59 -13.39 0.16
C GLY A 361 5.50 -12.91 1.59
N THR A 362 4.68 -11.89 1.84
CA THR A 362 4.46 -11.34 3.17
C THR A 362 3.68 -12.32 4.05
N TYR A 363 2.63 -13.01 3.53
CA TYR A 363 1.99 -14.12 4.24
C TYR A 363 2.97 -15.23 4.57
N ALA A 364 3.77 -15.66 3.59
CA ALA A 364 4.75 -16.71 3.79
C ALA A 364 5.81 -16.33 4.84
N TRP A 365 6.33 -15.10 4.78
CA TRP A 365 7.30 -14.58 5.73
C TRP A 365 6.69 -14.47 7.15
N LEU A 366 5.50 -13.90 7.27
CA LEU A 366 4.79 -13.80 8.56
C LEU A 366 4.49 -15.18 9.14
N SER A 367 4.22 -16.20 8.34
CA SER A 367 3.95 -17.56 8.83
C SER A 367 5.14 -18.12 9.62
N LYS A 368 6.35 -17.72 9.26
CA LYS A 368 7.59 -18.11 9.95
C LYS A 368 7.97 -17.18 11.09
N HIS A 369 7.73 -15.87 10.92
CA HIS A 369 8.29 -14.82 11.77
C HIS A 369 7.27 -14.16 12.72
N LEU A 370 6.02 -14.61 12.71
CA LEU A 370 4.97 -14.04 13.59
C LEU A 370 5.32 -14.15 15.07
N ASN A 371 5.95 -15.26 15.46
CA ASN A 371 6.27 -15.58 16.85
C ASN A 371 7.74 -15.28 17.23
N ASP A 372 8.48 -14.60 16.36
CA ASP A 372 9.85 -14.17 16.70
C ASP A 372 9.83 -13.22 17.91
N PRO A 373 10.86 -13.26 18.77
CA PRO A 373 10.98 -12.36 19.92
C PRO A 373 11.37 -10.93 19.50
N VAL A 374 10.82 -10.46 18.41
CA VAL A 374 11.05 -9.14 17.81
C VAL A 374 9.74 -8.37 17.82
N LYS A 375 9.78 -7.15 18.34
CA LYS A 375 8.64 -6.26 18.37
C LYS A 375 8.69 -5.33 17.15
N ARG A 376 7.81 -5.54 16.19
CA ARG A 376 7.63 -4.63 15.04
C ARG A 376 6.75 -3.46 15.47
N LEU A 377 7.29 -2.26 15.41
CA LEU A 377 6.61 -1.05 15.89
C LEU A 377 5.80 -0.35 14.81
N ALA A 378 6.28 -0.38 13.59
CA ALA A 378 5.64 0.20 12.43
C ALA A 378 6.09 -0.50 11.15
N ASP A 379 5.24 -0.42 10.12
CA ASP A 379 5.60 -0.71 8.74
C ASP A 379 5.36 0.53 7.87
N LEU A 380 6.31 0.80 6.98
CA LEU A 380 6.26 1.84 5.96
C LEU A 380 6.32 1.15 4.59
N ASN A 381 5.18 1.07 3.94
CA ASN A 381 5.05 0.41 2.64
C ASN A 381 5.14 1.43 1.49
N PHE A 382 5.87 1.06 0.44
CA PHE A 382 6.08 1.90 -0.74
C PHE A 382 5.63 1.15 -1.98
N ASP A 383 4.53 1.62 -2.56
CA ASP A 383 3.91 0.97 -3.71
C ASP A 383 3.41 2.01 -4.70
N MET A 384 3.91 1.98 -5.95
CA MET A 384 3.59 2.95 -7.00
C MET A 384 3.94 4.39 -6.61
N VAL A 385 5.20 4.64 -6.24
CA VAL A 385 5.63 5.92 -5.66
C VAL A 385 6.40 6.83 -6.64
N GLY A 386 6.57 6.39 -7.88
CA GLY A 386 7.40 7.06 -8.88
C GLY A 386 6.66 7.85 -9.95
N GLU A 387 5.37 7.97 -9.89
CA GLU A 387 4.51 8.51 -10.93
C GLU A 387 4.89 9.88 -11.47
N ASN A 388 5.02 9.99 -12.78
CA ASN A 388 4.91 11.27 -13.43
C ASN A 388 3.45 11.70 -13.47
N VAL A 389 3.00 12.39 -12.44
CA VAL A 389 1.58 12.72 -12.20
C VAL A 389 0.87 13.43 -13.36
N VAL A 390 1.62 14.03 -14.29
CA VAL A 390 1.05 14.67 -15.49
C VAL A 390 0.81 13.64 -16.59
N LYS A 391 1.73 12.71 -16.81
CA LYS A 391 1.64 11.68 -17.85
C LYS A 391 0.63 10.60 -17.49
N THR A 392 0.57 10.23 -16.20
CA THR A 392 -0.23 9.11 -15.69
C THR A 392 -1.58 9.56 -15.13
N ASN A 393 -1.80 10.88 -15.04
CA ASN A 393 -3.01 11.47 -14.48
C ASN A 393 -3.27 11.07 -13.00
N SER A 394 -2.19 10.83 -12.26
CA SER A 394 -2.20 10.30 -10.89
C SER A 394 -2.20 11.36 -9.82
N VAL A 395 -2.59 10.95 -8.61
CA VAL A 395 -2.41 11.69 -7.37
C VAL A 395 -1.67 10.83 -6.36
N ILE A 396 -0.53 11.31 -5.88
CA ILE A 396 0.23 10.62 -4.84
C ILE A 396 -0.45 10.82 -3.49
N SER A 397 -0.59 9.73 -2.74
CA SER A 397 -1.31 9.69 -1.49
C SER A 397 -0.56 8.88 -0.44
N VAL A 398 -0.74 9.24 0.83
CA VAL A 398 -0.35 8.41 1.98
C VAL A 398 -1.61 7.87 2.63
N CYS A 399 -1.67 6.54 2.77
CA CYS A 399 -2.77 5.85 3.40
C CYS A 399 -2.60 5.89 4.93
N TYR A 400 -3.66 6.27 5.65
CA TYR A 400 -3.69 6.14 7.11
C TYR A 400 -3.59 4.67 7.53
N THR A 401 -3.15 4.41 8.76
CA THR A 401 -3.40 3.11 9.38
C THR A 401 -4.90 2.88 9.49
N SER A 402 -5.34 1.60 9.50
CA SER A 402 -6.77 1.28 9.66
C SER A 402 -7.35 1.97 10.90
N ASP A 403 -8.58 2.50 10.80
CA ASP A 403 -9.32 3.08 11.94
C ASP A 403 -9.52 2.06 13.07
N SER A 404 -9.44 0.76 12.76
CA SER A 404 -9.42 -0.32 13.74
C SER A 404 -8.08 -0.47 14.48
N ASN A 405 -7.00 0.11 13.93
CA ASN A 405 -5.63 0.09 14.47
C ASN A 405 -5.01 1.50 14.48
N PRO A 406 -5.60 2.46 15.22
CA PRO A 406 -5.13 3.84 15.23
C PRO A 406 -3.71 3.95 15.79
N SER A 407 -2.86 4.73 15.13
CA SER A 407 -1.45 4.87 15.48
C SER A 407 -0.98 6.33 15.44
N PHE A 408 -0.03 6.68 16.30
CA PHE A 408 0.70 7.95 16.21
C PHE A 408 1.45 8.10 14.88
N LEU A 409 1.68 6.99 14.17
CA LEU A 409 2.28 6.98 12.84
C LEU A 409 1.52 7.89 11.87
N ASN A 410 0.19 7.96 11.97
CA ASN A 410 -0.63 8.84 11.15
C ASN A 410 -0.18 10.31 11.24
N ALA A 411 0.03 10.82 12.45
CA ALA A 411 0.46 12.20 12.64
C ALA A 411 1.91 12.43 12.20
N VAL A 412 2.78 11.43 12.32
CA VAL A 412 4.14 11.49 11.77
C VAL A 412 4.08 11.64 10.26
N MET A 413 3.30 10.80 9.58
CA MET A 413 3.15 10.86 8.12
C MET A 413 2.50 12.17 7.66
N GLU A 414 1.46 12.65 8.36
CA GLU A 414 0.84 13.96 8.08
C GLU A 414 1.84 15.11 8.18
N SER A 415 2.67 15.14 9.22
CA SER A 415 3.67 16.20 9.40
C SER A 415 4.71 16.21 8.29
N ILE A 416 5.16 15.04 7.84
CA ILE A 416 6.12 14.90 6.75
C ILE A 416 5.48 15.28 5.41
N LEU A 417 4.24 14.88 5.20
CA LEU A 417 3.49 15.22 4.00
C LEU A 417 3.24 16.73 3.90
N ASP A 418 2.88 17.39 5.00
CA ASP A 418 2.76 18.85 5.07
C ASP A 418 4.09 19.53 4.74
N PHE A 419 5.20 19.00 5.25
CA PHE A 419 6.54 19.47 4.94
C PHE A 419 6.84 19.34 3.44
N VAL A 420 6.61 18.16 2.85
CA VAL A 420 6.85 17.94 1.41
C VAL A 420 6.03 18.90 0.57
N ASN A 421 4.73 19.03 0.84
CA ASN A 421 3.85 19.92 0.09
C ASN A 421 4.28 21.41 0.24
N ARG A 422 4.59 21.83 1.46
CA ARG A 422 4.92 23.23 1.77
C ARG A 422 6.18 23.70 1.08
N PHE A 423 7.24 22.90 1.04
CA PHE A 423 8.55 23.28 0.51
C PHE A 423 8.74 22.87 -0.96
N ASN A 424 7.80 22.16 -1.55
CA ASN A 424 7.81 21.78 -2.96
C ASN A 424 6.61 22.36 -3.73
N ASP A 425 6.16 23.55 -3.32
CA ASP A 425 5.24 24.40 -4.08
C ASP A 425 5.99 24.99 -5.28
N ASP A 426 5.33 25.06 -6.42
CA ASP A 426 5.89 25.59 -7.68
C ASP A 426 6.25 27.10 -7.63
N ARG A 427 5.77 27.82 -6.62
CA ARG A 427 5.97 29.27 -6.49
C ARG A 427 7.41 29.67 -6.20
N TYR A 428 8.16 28.87 -5.40
CA TYR A 428 9.52 29.20 -4.95
C TYR A 428 10.46 27.99 -4.87
N PRO A 429 10.58 27.14 -5.86
CA PRO A 429 11.24 25.84 -5.72
C PRO A 429 12.76 25.93 -5.48
N ALA A 430 13.41 27.04 -5.83
CA ALA A 430 14.88 27.13 -5.79
C ALA A 430 15.42 27.99 -4.63
N GLN A 431 14.58 28.41 -3.68
CA GLN A 431 14.98 29.38 -2.64
C GLN A 431 15.09 28.80 -1.23
N THR A 432 15.06 27.48 -1.09
CA THR A 432 15.12 26.80 0.21
C THR A 432 15.95 25.53 0.15
N ASP A 433 16.71 25.26 1.20
CA ASP A 433 17.44 23.99 1.40
C ASP A 433 16.50 22.80 1.61
N PHE A 434 15.20 23.03 1.73
CA PHE A 434 14.16 22.00 1.91
C PHE A 434 13.49 21.59 0.60
N TYR A 435 13.87 22.16 -0.54
CA TYR A 435 13.37 21.73 -1.83
C TYR A 435 13.90 20.35 -2.20
N ILE A 436 12.98 19.47 -2.64
CA ILE A 436 13.27 18.09 -3.04
C ILE A 436 13.02 17.96 -4.55
N GLY A 437 14.06 17.75 -5.31
CA GLY A 437 14.00 17.59 -6.75
C GLY A 437 15.19 16.81 -7.29
N SER A 438 15.08 16.34 -8.50
CA SER A 438 16.12 15.60 -9.21
C SER A 438 16.52 16.30 -10.49
N LEU A 439 17.76 16.08 -10.94
CA LEU A 439 18.30 16.75 -12.13
C LEU A 439 17.47 16.41 -13.38
N ASN A 440 17.10 15.13 -13.53
CA ASN A 440 16.36 14.62 -14.67
C ASN A 440 14.84 14.52 -14.40
N GLY A 441 14.38 14.99 -13.22
CA GLY A 441 12.97 14.97 -12.84
C GLY A 441 12.22 16.24 -13.21
N THR A 442 10.91 16.18 -13.07
CA THR A 442 10.03 17.34 -13.28
C THR A 442 10.13 18.34 -12.12
N ARG A 443 9.64 19.57 -12.37
CA ARG A 443 9.50 20.61 -11.34
C ARG A 443 8.06 20.80 -10.89
N ASN A 444 7.21 19.80 -11.12
CA ASN A 444 5.83 19.84 -10.68
C ASN A 444 5.76 20.00 -9.16
N ARG A 445 4.80 20.82 -8.70
CA ARG A 445 4.57 20.97 -7.28
C ARG A 445 4.17 19.62 -6.66
N ALA A 446 4.51 19.42 -5.40
CA ALA A 446 3.92 18.37 -4.62
C ALA A 446 2.49 18.79 -4.21
N ALA A 447 1.52 17.91 -4.47
CA ALA A 447 0.13 18.07 -4.06
C ALA A 447 -0.36 16.74 -3.47
N TRP A 448 0.43 16.19 -2.58
CA TRP A 448 0.21 14.89 -1.94
C TRP A 448 -0.85 15.01 -0.85
N ARG A 449 -1.58 13.95 -0.61
CA ARG A 449 -2.68 13.96 0.37
C ARG A 449 -2.68 12.72 1.26
N MET A 450 -3.23 12.85 2.45
CA MET A 450 -3.64 11.70 3.24
C MET A 450 -4.97 11.17 2.71
N ILE A 451 -5.11 9.84 2.69
CA ILE A 451 -6.37 9.16 2.34
C ILE A 451 -6.76 8.19 3.46
N PRO A 452 -8.06 7.88 3.62
CA PRO A 452 -8.50 6.81 4.50
C PRO A 452 -7.76 5.51 4.22
N PHE A 453 -7.75 4.60 5.20
CA PHE A 453 -7.20 3.27 5.00
C PHE A 453 -7.87 2.59 3.81
N VAL A 454 -7.04 2.09 2.90
CA VAL A 454 -7.45 1.21 1.81
C VAL A 454 -6.59 -0.04 1.85
N SER A 455 -7.19 -1.20 1.67
CA SER A 455 -6.47 -2.45 1.42
C SER A 455 -5.96 -2.44 -0.03
N GLY A 456 -4.96 -3.21 -0.38
CA GLY A 456 -4.49 -3.29 -1.78
C GLY A 456 -3.01 -3.58 -1.92
N THR A 457 -2.23 -3.54 -0.81
CA THR A 457 -0.81 -3.86 -0.80
C THR A 457 -0.36 -4.36 0.59
N ASP A 458 0.92 -4.67 0.77
CA ASP A 458 1.45 -5.42 1.92
C ASP A 458 1.19 -4.82 3.30
N HIS A 459 1.02 -3.50 3.43
CA HIS A 459 0.69 -2.82 4.70
C HIS A 459 -0.61 -3.32 5.36
N ASP A 460 -1.52 -3.90 4.57
CA ASP A 460 -2.76 -4.48 5.07
C ASP A 460 -2.49 -5.57 6.11
N LEU A 461 -1.53 -6.45 5.83
CA LEU A 461 -1.20 -7.58 6.70
C LEU A 461 -0.63 -7.13 8.05
N PHE A 462 0.16 -6.07 8.07
CA PHE A 462 0.68 -5.49 9.30
C PHE A 462 -0.43 -4.82 10.11
N ASN A 463 -1.35 -4.09 9.47
CA ASN A 463 -2.52 -3.50 10.14
C ASN A 463 -3.42 -4.59 10.76
N ARG A 464 -3.63 -5.74 10.10
CA ARG A 464 -4.36 -6.90 10.65
C ARG A 464 -3.70 -7.44 11.92
N LEU A 465 -2.39 -7.40 12.01
CA LEU A 465 -1.60 -7.80 13.18
C LEU A 465 -1.47 -6.69 14.24
N ARG A 466 -2.21 -5.60 14.13
CA ARG A 466 -2.13 -4.45 15.04
C ARG A 466 -0.75 -3.77 15.05
N ILE A 467 0.03 -3.93 14.00
CA ILE A 467 1.24 -3.16 13.75
C ILE A 467 0.79 -1.96 12.91
N GLY A 468 1.06 -0.73 13.37
CA GLY A 468 0.69 0.47 12.62
C GLY A 468 1.44 0.50 11.28
N ALA A 469 0.73 0.39 10.17
CA ALA A 469 1.31 0.39 8.84
C ALA A 469 0.70 1.48 7.97
N ALA A 470 1.55 2.30 7.35
CA ALA A 470 1.16 3.34 6.40
C ALA A 470 1.72 2.99 5.02
N SER A 471 0.93 3.25 3.97
CA SER A 471 1.36 3.04 2.59
C SER A 471 1.42 4.36 1.84
N LEU A 472 2.52 4.59 1.12
CA LEU A 472 2.64 5.63 0.11
C LEU A 472 2.38 5.02 -1.24
N GLY A 473 1.52 5.65 -2.05
CA GLY A 473 1.20 5.18 -3.40
C GLY A 473 0.55 6.25 -4.26
N ALA A 474 0.42 5.97 -5.54
CA ALA A 474 -0.21 6.84 -6.52
C ALA A 474 -1.47 6.19 -7.10
N TRP A 475 -2.57 6.97 -7.16
CA TRP A 475 -3.82 6.52 -7.76
C TRP A 475 -4.70 7.70 -8.19
N PRO A 476 -5.47 7.59 -9.30
CA PRO A 476 -5.41 6.52 -10.31
C PRO A 476 -4.11 6.54 -11.13
N ASP A 477 -3.90 5.51 -11.98
CA ASP A 477 -2.80 5.44 -12.94
C ASP A 477 -3.33 4.97 -14.30
N ASP A 478 -3.13 5.78 -15.34
CA ASP A 478 -3.58 5.49 -16.70
C ASP A 478 -2.92 4.25 -17.31
N PHE A 479 -1.78 3.84 -16.80
CA PHE A 479 -0.99 2.73 -17.29
C PHE A 479 -0.94 1.52 -16.35
N TYR A 480 -1.73 1.57 -15.26
CA TYR A 480 -1.79 0.52 -14.26
C TYR A 480 -2.02 -0.86 -14.88
N HIS A 481 -1.23 -1.85 -14.47
CA HIS A 481 -1.30 -3.24 -14.91
C HIS A 481 -1.27 -3.42 -16.43
N SER A 482 -0.44 -2.64 -17.13
CA SER A 482 -0.38 -2.67 -18.58
C SER A 482 1.04 -2.71 -19.16
N SER A 483 1.11 -2.94 -20.48
CA SER A 483 2.36 -2.91 -21.25
C SER A 483 3.02 -1.54 -21.28
N GLU A 484 2.32 -0.49 -20.85
CA GLU A 484 2.80 0.89 -20.92
C GLU A 484 3.22 1.47 -19.57
N ASP A 485 3.18 0.68 -18.48
CA ASP A 485 3.82 1.05 -17.22
C ASP A 485 5.36 0.95 -17.36
N SER A 486 5.92 1.89 -18.09
CA SER A 486 7.33 1.92 -18.52
C SER A 486 8.09 3.07 -17.85
N PRO A 487 9.45 3.01 -17.78
CA PRO A 487 10.25 4.01 -17.06
C PRO A 487 10.00 5.47 -17.47
N ASP A 488 9.54 5.74 -18.70
CA ASP A 488 9.19 7.10 -19.14
C ASP A 488 7.94 7.68 -18.46
N LYS A 489 7.17 6.85 -17.74
CA LYS A 489 6.03 7.26 -16.90
C LYS A 489 6.45 7.57 -15.46
N VAL A 490 7.69 7.26 -15.09
CA VAL A 490 8.27 7.51 -13.77
C VAL A 490 9.02 8.85 -13.76
N ASP A 491 8.94 9.58 -12.65
CA ASP A 491 9.59 10.88 -12.46
C ASP A 491 10.63 10.82 -11.33
N PRO A 492 11.92 11.02 -11.62
CA PRO A 492 12.97 11.05 -10.60
C PRO A 492 12.70 12.02 -9.44
N THR A 493 12.02 13.15 -9.68
CA THR A 493 11.66 14.10 -8.61
C THR A 493 10.62 13.49 -7.66
N GLN A 494 9.64 12.75 -8.16
CA GLN A 494 8.66 12.08 -7.29
C GLN A 494 9.32 10.95 -6.49
N LEU A 495 10.20 10.16 -7.13
CA LEU A 495 11.02 9.16 -6.43
C LEU A 495 11.83 9.81 -5.30
N HIS A 496 12.49 10.95 -5.56
CA HIS A 496 13.27 11.66 -4.53
C HIS A 496 12.39 12.11 -3.36
N ARG A 497 11.20 12.65 -3.64
CA ARG A 497 10.23 13.04 -2.61
C ARG A 497 9.76 11.84 -1.79
N ALA A 498 9.46 10.71 -2.42
CA ALA A 498 9.10 9.48 -1.75
C ALA A 498 10.23 8.95 -0.86
N VAL A 499 11.47 8.96 -1.36
CA VAL A 499 12.67 8.60 -0.59
C VAL A 499 12.84 9.49 0.62
N VAL A 500 12.76 10.82 0.47
CA VAL A 500 12.90 11.77 1.58
C VAL A 500 11.77 11.63 2.60
N LEU A 501 10.53 11.41 2.15
CA LEU A 501 9.41 11.12 3.06
C LEU A 501 9.69 9.86 3.89
N GLY A 502 10.11 8.77 3.24
CA GLY A 502 10.46 7.52 3.90
C GLY A 502 11.63 7.69 4.87
N LEU A 503 12.71 8.36 4.46
CA LEU A 503 13.86 8.65 5.32
C LEU A 503 13.45 9.46 6.56
N ALA A 504 12.64 10.51 6.40
CA ALA A 504 12.16 11.32 7.51
C ALA A 504 11.29 10.49 8.49
N ALA A 505 10.44 9.58 7.98
CA ALA A 505 9.64 8.69 8.80
C ALA A 505 10.53 7.66 9.54
N ILE A 506 11.46 7.02 8.82
CA ILE A 506 12.43 6.07 9.40
C ILE A 506 13.23 6.73 10.52
N ASP A 507 13.81 7.90 10.26
CA ASP A 507 14.61 8.61 11.26
C ASP A 507 13.77 8.97 12.49
N THR A 508 12.57 9.51 12.27
CA THR A 508 11.66 9.86 13.35
C THR A 508 11.34 8.66 14.23
N LEU A 509 11.13 7.49 13.65
CA LEU A 509 10.74 6.28 14.38
C LEU A 509 11.94 5.53 14.98
N ALA A 510 13.01 5.37 14.21
CA ALA A 510 14.14 4.54 14.61
C ALA A 510 15.06 5.20 15.65
N TYR A 511 15.07 6.54 15.70
CA TYR A 511 15.87 7.28 16.67
C TYR A 511 15.08 7.81 17.87
N ALA A 512 13.76 7.55 17.94
CA ALA A 512 12.93 7.97 19.06
C ALA A 512 13.38 7.31 20.38
N ASP A 513 13.66 8.11 21.40
CA ASP A 513 13.89 7.62 22.75
C ASP A 513 12.63 7.66 23.62
N SER A 514 12.76 7.26 24.87
CA SER A 514 11.62 7.18 25.79
C SER A 514 11.05 8.55 26.17
N GLU A 515 11.88 9.58 26.26
CA GLU A 515 11.44 10.92 26.66
C GLU A 515 10.63 11.60 25.55
N GLN A 516 10.91 11.25 24.30
CA GLN A 516 10.23 11.77 23.13
C GLN A 516 8.82 11.16 22.93
N ALA A 517 8.42 10.11 23.65
CA ALA A 517 7.07 9.56 23.58
C ALA A 517 5.97 10.64 23.76
N GLN A 518 6.23 11.63 24.61
CA GLN A 518 5.32 12.78 24.79
C GLN A 518 5.23 13.64 23.51
N ASP A 519 6.32 13.85 22.79
CA ASP A 519 6.34 14.68 21.57
C ASP A 519 5.48 14.03 20.48
N PHE A 520 5.55 12.70 20.33
CA PHE A 520 4.68 11.94 19.43
C PHE A 520 3.21 12.04 19.83
N ALA A 521 2.92 11.95 21.14
CA ALA A 521 1.56 12.13 21.64
C ALA A 521 1.02 13.54 21.35
N GLN A 522 1.83 14.59 21.55
CA GLN A 522 1.46 15.96 21.25
C GLN A 522 1.26 16.19 19.76
N LEU A 523 2.14 15.66 18.90
CA LEU A 523 1.97 15.71 17.45
C LEU A 523 0.64 15.04 17.04
N SER A 524 0.37 13.85 17.60
CA SER A 524 -0.89 13.13 17.35
C SER A 524 -2.11 13.92 17.81
N LEU A 525 -2.02 14.64 18.91
CA LEU A 525 -3.11 15.51 19.38
C LEU A 525 -3.36 16.67 18.40
N VAL A 526 -2.32 17.32 17.89
CA VAL A 526 -2.46 18.45 16.97
C VAL A 526 -3.18 18.03 15.70
N TYR A 527 -2.70 16.98 15.03
CA TYR A 527 -3.33 16.46 13.81
C TYR A 527 -4.68 15.77 14.11
N GLY A 528 -4.81 15.12 15.27
CA GLY A 528 -6.07 14.55 15.73
C GLY A 528 -7.18 15.58 15.87
N ARG A 529 -6.87 16.76 16.39
CA ARG A 529 -7.83 17.90 16.47
C ARG A 529 -8.29 18.35 15.08
N GLN A 530 -7.41 18.35 14.09
CA GLN A 530 -7.79 18.67 12.70
C GLN A 530 -8.77 17.62 12.14
N ARG A 531 -8.51 16.32 12.36
CA ARG A 531 -9.40 15.24 11.92
C ARG A 531 -10.74 15.26 12.67
N ILE A 532 -10.74 15.58 13.99
CA ILE A 532 -11.96 15.78 14.77
C ILE A 532 -12.79 16.95 14.21
N ALA A 533 -12.17 18.08 13.92
CA ALA A 533 -12.86 19.24 13.35
C ALA A 533 -13.48 18.93 11.97
N HIS A 534 -12.81 18.12 11.14
CA HIS A 534 -13.37 17.65 9.88
C HIS A 534 -14.60 16.74 10.10
N SER A 535 -14.55 15.85 11.09
CA SER A 535 -15.66 14.98 11.42
C SER A 535 -16.83 15.76 12.03
N GLU A 536 -16.57 16.76 12.87
CA GLU A 536 -17.58 17.71 13.40
C GLU A 536 -18.31 18.45 12.26
N PHE A 537 -17.53 18.93 11.27
CA PHE A 537 -18.10 19.56 10.07
C PHE A 537 -18.99 18.58 9.28
N SER A 538 -18.52 17.36 9.06
CA SER A 538 -19.25 16.33 8.30
C SER A 538 -20.55 15.92 9.00
N ALA A 539 -20.53 15.71 10.33
CA ALA A 539 -21.69 15.44 11.15
C ALA A 539 -22.71 16.58 11.07
N SER A 540 -22.24 17.81 11.22
CA SER A 540 -23.08 19.02 11.16
C SER A 540 -23.74 19.19 9.80
N ARG A 541 -22.99 18.99 8.72
CA ARG A 541 -23.51 19.08 7.34
C ARG A 541 -24.56 18.00 7.08
N SER A 542 -24.35 16.76 7.54
CA SER A 542 -25.31 15.67 7.41
C SER A 542 -26.63 16.01 8.13
N LEU A 543 -26.56 16.53 9.34
CA LEU A 543 -27.74 16.96 10.10
C LEU A 543 -28.53 18.07 9.38
N LEU A 544 -27.84 19.12 8.90
CA LEU A 544 -28.47 20.23 8.22
C LEU A 544 -29.13 19.83 6.89
N SER A 545 -28.59 18.84 6.19
CA SER A 545 -29.17 18.31 4.95
C SER A 545 -30.27 17.27 5.17
N ALA A 546 -30.48 16.80 6.42
CA ALA A 546 -31.44 15.75 6.71
C ALA A 546 -32.88 16.20 6.40
N THR A 547 -33.63 15.31 5.75
CA THR A 547 -35.08 15.46 5.56
C THR A 547 -35.85 15.05 6.82
N LYS A 548 -37.15 15.38 6.88
CA LYS A 548 -37.99 14.99 7.99
C LYS A 548 -37.97 13.49 8.29
N ASN A 549 -37.98 12.66 7.25
CA ASN A 549 -38.00 11.20 7.40
C ASN A 549 -36.63 10.62 7.75
N GLY A 550 -35.50 11.26 7.31
CA GLY A 550 -34.14 10.78 7.55
C GLY A 550 -33.45 11.40 8.77
N PHE A 551 -34.11 12.32 9.50
CA PHE A 551 -33.46 13.08 10.56
C PHE A 551 -32.95 12.20 11.72
N HIS A 552 -33.75 11.26 12.20
CA HIS A 552 -33.35 10.43 13.36
C HIS A 552 -32.16 9.52 13.03
N GLU A 553 -32.07 9.02 11.80
CA GLU A 553 -30.92 8.27 11.33
C GLU A 553 -29.69 9.17 11.23
N ALA A 554 -29.82 10.37 10.64
CA ALA A 554 -28.74 11.34 10.56
C ALA A 554 -28.22 11.78 11.93
N ASP A 555 -29.12 11.97 12.90
CA ASP A 555 -28.76 12.32 14.30
C ASP A 555 -28.00 11.17 14.99
N HIS A 556 -28.44 9.94 14.79
CA HIS A 556 -27.75 8.75 15.30
C HIS A 556 -26.35 8.60 14.68
N LEU A 557 -26.23 8.69 13.34
CA LEU A 557 -24.95 8.59 12.63
C LEU A 557 -23.99 9.72 13.00
N ALA A 558 -24.49 10.95 13.19
CA ALA A 558 -23.67 12.07 13.65
C ALA A 558 -23.10 11.82 15.06
N GLY A 559 -23.92 11.26 15.96
CA GLY A 559 -23.49 10.85 17.30
C GLY A 559 -22.43 9.76 17.26
N ASN A 560 -22.63 8.74 16.43
CA ASN A 560 -21.66 7.64 16.21
C ASN A 560 -20.34 8.16 15.65
N LEU A 561 -20.38 9.02 14.65
CA LEU A 561 -19.17 9.60 14.06
C LEU A 561 -18.35 10.35 15.10
N MET A 562 -19.00 11.16 15.96
CA MET A 562 -18.30 11.87 17.02
C MET A 562 -17.73 10.92 18.09
N ALA A 563 -18.44 9.85 18.43
CA ALA A 563 -17.93 8.83 19.36
C ALA A 563 -16.71 8.11 18.79
N HIS A 564 -16.82 7.69 17.53
CA HIS A 564 -15.77 6.96 16.82
C HIS A 564 -14.50 7.80 16.71
N VAL A 565 -14.58 9.04 16.19
CA VAL A 565 -13.39 9.86 15.97
C VAL A 565 -12.65 10.16 17.27
N PHE A 566 -13.34 10.47 18.38
CA PHE A 566 -12.69 10.68 19.66
C PHE A 566 -12.05 9.40 20.22
N SER A 567 -12.71 8.26 20.07
CA SER A 567 -12.13 6.96 20.44
C SER A 567 -10.87 6.66 19.63
N ARG A 568 -10.91 6.86 18.32
CA ARG A 568 -9.78 6.71 17.41
C ARG A 568 -8.60 7.59 17.79
N GLU A 569 -8.84 8.89 17.98
CA GLU A 569 -7.75 9.82 18.30
C GLU A 569 -7.16 9.57 19.70
N ARG A 570 -7.97 9.18 20.69
CA ARG A 570 -7.43 8.71 21.97
C ARG A 570 -6.51 7.50 21.81
N ALA A 571 -6.92 6.54 21.01
CA ALA A 571 -6.11 5.36 20.76
C ALA A 571 -4.81 5.71 19.99
N ALA A 572 -4.89 6.59 18.98
CA ALA A 572 -3.73 7.07 18.24
C ALA A 572 -2.71 7.79 19.16
N ILE A 573 -3.15 8.71 20.01
CA ILE A 573 -2.28 9.39 20.98
C ILE A 573 -1.70 8.39 21.98
N SER A 574 -2.55 7.49 22.51
CA SER A 574 -2.13 6.48 23.50
C SER A 574 -1.10 5.51 22.93
N SER A 575 -1.12 5.26 21.63
CA SER A 575 -0.17 4.34 20.98
C SER A 575 1.29 4.77 21.13
N ALA A 576 1.56 6.07 21.37
CA ALA A 576 2.89 6.59 21.66
C ALA A 576 3.51 5.98 22.96
N VAL A 577 2.69 5.38 23.84
CA VAL A 577 3.16 4.63 25.02
C VAL A 577 4.10 3.49 24.63
N MET A 578 4.00 2.96 23.40
CA MET A 578 4.92 1.91 22.96
C MET A 578 6.38 2.34 22.95
N LEU A 579 6.65 3.65 22.86
CA LEU A 579 7.99 4.23 22.94
C LEU A 579 8.41 4.51 24.39
N ALA A 580 7.44 4.70 25.32
CA ALA A 580 7.65 5.12 26.69
C ALA A 580 8.13 3.96 27.59
N ARG A 581 9.36 4.04 28.10
CA ARG A 581 9.97 3.00 28.95
C ARG A 581 9.91 3.31 30.43
N THR A 582 9.81 4.59 30.77
CA THR A 582 9.75 5.05 32.17
C THR A 582 8.30 5.31 32.61
N PRO A 583 7.98 5.16 33.91
CA PRO A 583 6.67 5.54 34.43
C PRO A 583 6.33 7.02 34.15
N LYS A 584 7.36 7.90 34.19
CA LYS A 584 7.18 9.32 33.86
C LYS A 584 6.76 9.50 32.40
N ALA A 585 7.47 8.91 31.44
CA ALA A 585 7.12 9.02 30.01
C ALA A 585 5.72 8.50 29.71
N ARG A 586 5.30 7.40 30.33
CA ARG A 586 3.93 6.88 30.22
C ARG A 586 2.89 7.85 30.79
N SER A 587 3.18 8.43 31.97
CA SER A 587 2.29 9.45 32.59
C SER A 587 2.20 10.70 31.72
N ASP A 588 3.29 11.12 31.09
CA ASP A 588 3.32 12.28 30.21
C ASP A 588 2.43 12.06 28.96
N VAL A 589 2.49 10.88 28.35
CA VAL A 589 1.58 10.50 27.24
C VAL A 589 0.10 10.51 27.73
N GLN A 590 -0.21 9.90 28.89
CA GLN A 590 -1.58 9.88 29.40
C GLN A 590 -2.12 11.28 29.72
N ARG A 591 -1.26 12.19 30.16
CA ARG A 591 -1.65 13.60 30.33
C ARG A 591 -2.08 14.25 29.00
N VAL A 592 -1.38 13.96 27.89
CA VAL A 592 -1.78 14.46 26.56
C VAL A 592 -3.13 13.85 26.14
N VAL A 593 -3.35 12.55 26.40
CA VAL A 593 -4.66 11.91 26.13
C VAL A 593 -5.80 12.64 26.86
N SER A 594 -5.61 13.01 28.14
CA SER A 594 -6.65 13.67 28.92
C SER A 594 -7.06 15.07 28.39
N TRP A 595 -6.24 15.69 27.55
CA TRP A 595 -6.62 16.96 26.92
C TRP A 595 -7.77 16.82 25.93
N LEU A 596 -8.01 15.61 25.39
CA LEU A 596 -9.17 15.35 24.52
C LEU A 596 -10.53 15.35 25.27
N ASP A 597 -10.54 15.18 26.59
CA ASP A 597 -11.81 15.05 27.33
C ASP A 597 -12.63 16.35 27.26
N GLY A 598 -11.96 17.49 27.38
CA GLY A 598 -12.57 18.80 27.20
C GLY A 598 -13.01 19.08 25.77
N ASP A 599 -12.17 18.68 24.80
CA ASP A 599 -12.46 18.83 23.38
C ASP A 599 -13.71 18.01 22.99
N GLU A 600 -13.83 16.77 23.49
CA GLU A 600 -14.97 15.90 23.21
C GLU A 600 -16.29 16.50 23.68
N ALA A 601 -16.36 16.96 24.95
CA ALA A 601 -17.54 17.55 25.49
C ALA A 601 -18.00 18.79 24.70
N ALA A 602 -17.04 19.64 24.29
CA ALA A 602 -17.31 20.83 23.49
C ALA A 602 -17.82 20.50 22.08
N SER A 603 -17.16 19.56 21.39
CA SER A 603 -17.54 19.15 20.01
C SER A 603 -18.87 18.44 19.97
N ARG A 604 -19.14 17.52 20.92
CA ARG A 604 -20.44 16.85 21.02
C ARG A 604 -21.58 17.87 21.26
N LYS A 605 -21.34 18.84 22.14
CA LYS A 605 -22.32 19.90 22.38
C LYS A 605 -22.66 20.69 21.12
N LYS A 606 -21.68 21.06 20.30
CA LYS A 606 -21.90 21.79 19.03
C LYS A 606 -22.77 20.97 18.05
N VAL A 607 -22.44 19.69 17.88
CA VAL A 607 -23.21 18.80 16.99
C VAL A 607 -24.63 18.60 17.51
N GLU A 608 -24.81 18.45 18.83
CA GLU A 608 -26.13 18.35 19.46
C GLU A 608 -26.95 19.64 19.33
N ASP A 609 -26.34 20.83 19.43
CA ASP A 609 -27.01 22.12 19.24
C ASP A 609 -27.55 22.25 17.80
N ILE A 610 -26.76 21.79 16.80
CA ILE A 610 -27.20 21.72 15.40
C ILE A 610 -28.33 20.72 15.20
N ALA A 611 -28.26 19.55 15.83
CA ALA A 611 -29.33 18.54 15.79
C ALA A 611 -30.63 19.09 16.36
N ARG A 612 -30.55 19.81 17.51
CA ARG A 612 -31.73 20.46 18.12
C ARG A 612 -32.35 21.54 17.21
N LEU A 613 -31.51 22.38 16.62
CA LEU A 613 -31.95 23.39 15.67
C LEU A 613 -32.71 22.74 14.49
N ARG A 614 -32.08 21.74 13.86
CA ARG A 614 -32.67 21.07 12.69
C ARG A 614 -33.95 20.33 13.02
N ALA A 615 -34.02 19.64 14.15
CA ALA A 615 -35.27 19.02 14.65
C ALA A 615 -36.40 20.03 14.76
N GLY A 616 -36.13 21.21 15.36
CA GLY A 616 -37.09 22.30 15.47
C GLY A 616 -37.61 22.81 14.12
N GLU A 617 -36.70 23.02 13.13
CA GLU A 617 -37.08 23.43 11.77
C GLU A 617 -37.99 22.39 11.08
N LEU A 618 -37.76 21.09 11.33
CA LEU A 618 -38.54 20.00 10.77
C LEU A 618 -39.82 19.69 11.52
N GLY A 619 -40.07 20.37 12.68
CA GLY A 619 -41.20 20.09 13.57
C GLY A 619 -41.11 18.71 14.22
N LEU A 620 -39.89 18.28 14.57
CA LEU A 620 -39.60 16.99 15.21
C LEU A 620 -39.09 17.17 16.63
N THR A 621 -39.33 16.15 17.45
CA THR A 621 -38.65 16.00 18.75
C THR A 621 -37.50 15.06 18.60
N ARG A 622 -36.31 15.47 19.04
CA ARG A 622 -35.12 14.61 19.03
C ARG A 622 -35.31 13.42 19.97
N SER A 623 -35.14 12.22 19.46
CA SER A 623 -35.22 10.98 20.25
C SER A 623 -34.18 9.98 19.70
N PRO A 624 -33.57 9.16 20.58
CA PRO A 624 -32.71 8.07 20.12
C PRO A 624 -33.46 7.12 19.18
N LEU A 625 -32.75 6.54 18.23
CA LEU A 625 -33.31 5.42 17.46
C LEU A 625 -33.61 4.24 18.40
N PRO A 626 -34.78 3.60 18.29
CA PRO A 626 -35.09 2.44 19.10
C PRO A 626 -34.18 1.27 18.68
N LEU A 627 -33.60 0.59 19.68
CA LEU A 627 -32.84 -0.64 19.46
C LEU A 627 -33.81 -1.75 19.02
N THR A 628 -33.46 -2.43 17.97
CA THR A 628 -34.16 -3.63 17.51
C THR A 628 -33.93 -4.80 18.48
N GLU A 629 -34.73 -5.85 18.40
CA GLU A 629 -34.49 -7.07 19.18
C GLU A 629 -33.17 -7.76 18.77
N ALA A 630 -32.74 -7.59 17.53
CA ALA A 630 -31.44 -8.03 17.06
C ALA A 630 -30.30 -7.24 17.71
N ASP A 631 -30.41 -5.91 17.80
CA ASP A 631 -29.42 -5.08 18.50
C ASP A 631 -29.27 -5.50 19.97
N LYS A 632 -30.40 -5.68 20.70
CA LYS A 632 -30.40 -6.08 22.11
C LYS A 632 -29.73 -7.44 22.32
N ARG A 633 -30.01 -8.41 21.45
CA ARG A 633 -29.38 -9.74 21.47
C ARG A 633 -27.89 -9.65 21.18
N ALA A 634 -27.52 -8.99 20.08
CA ALA A 634 -26.16 -8.90 19.62
C ALA A 634 -25.23 -8.05 20.52
N ALA A 635 -25.82 -7.15 21.36
CA ALA A 635 -25.07 -6.34 22.34
C ALA A 635 -24.30 -7.19 23.37
N ARG A 636 -24.70 -8.45 23.58
CA ARG A 636 -24.03 -9.40 24.46
C ARG A 636 -22.94 -10.21 23.74
N LEU A 637 -22.93 -10.21 22.42
CA LEU A 637 -22.07 -11.04 21.60
C LEU A 637 -20.77 -10.29 21.29
N ILE A 638 -19.64 -10.84 21.76
CA ILE A 638 -18.29 -10.29 21.58
C ILE A 638 -17.45 -11.27 20.78
N PRO A 639 -17.13 -10.97 19.51
CA PRO A 639 -16.21 -11.79 18.74
C PRO A 639 -14.76 -11.62 19.22
N ILE A 640 -14.01 -12.73 19.24
CA ILE A 640 -12.59 -12.77 19.58
C ILE A 640 -11.88 -13.75 18.65
N TRP A 641 -10.73 -13.35 18.13
CA TRP A 641 -9.89 -14.21 17.33
C TRP A 641 -9.34 -15.38 18.14
N ASN A 642 -9.29 -16.56 17.54
CA ASN A 642 -8.41 -17.61 18.02
C ASN A 642 -6.96 -17.21 17.74
N GLU A 643 -6.03 -17.59 18.62
CA GLU A 643 -4.63 -17.20 18.55
C GLU A 643 -4.01 -17.49 17.16
N GLY A 644 -3.38 -16.50 16.56
CA GLY A 644 -2.71 -16.60 15.27
C GLY A 644 -3.64 -16.74 14.05
N LYS A 645 -4.94 -16.37 14.18
CA LYS A 645 -5.92 -16.47 13.08
C LYS A 645 -6.29 -15.13 12.45
N GLU A 646 -5.68 -14.03 12.88
CA GLU A 646 -6.02 -12.66 12.48
C GLU A 646 -5.78 -12.39 10.98
N LEU A 647 -4.90 -13.16 10.35
CA LEU A 647 -4.56 -13.02 8.93
C LEU A 647 -5.48 -13.79 7.96
N PHE A 648 -6.43 -14.59 8.48
CA PHE A 648 -7.39 -15.29 7.64
C PHE A 648 -8.49 -14.36 7.13
N SER A 649 -8.79 -14.42 5.83
CA SER A 649 -9.78 -13.57 5.16
C SER A 649 -11.18 -14.16 5.15
N PHE A 650 -12.19 -13.34 4.83
CA PHE A 650 -13.54 -13.81 4.57
C PHE A 650 -13.59 -14.69 3.31
N GLU A 651 -12.73 -14.49 2.32
CA GLU A 651 -12.61 -15.35 1.15
C GLU A 651 -12.26 -16.80 1.56
N TYR A 652 -11.33 -16.97 2.50
CA TYR A 652 -11.04 -18.29 3.07
C TYR A 652 -12.29 -18.92 3.71
N VAL A 653 -13.03 -18.14 4.51
CA VAL A 653 -14.28 -18.61 5.15
C VAL A 653 -15.32 -19.03 4.10
N GLN A 654 -15.50 -18.24 3.06
CA GLN A 654 -16.38 -18.56 1.93
C GLN A 654 -15.99 -19.88 1.27
N ARG A 655 -14.70 -20.08 1.03
CA ARG A 655 -14.17 -21.26 0.35
C ARG A 655 -14.42 -22.55 1.15
N ILE A 656 -14.08 -22.55 2.45
CA ILE A 656 -14.22 -23.78 3.26
C ILE A 656 -15.66 -24.09 3.66
N LEU A 657 -16.54 -23.09 3.70
CA LEU A 657 -17.95 -23.25 4.03
C LEU A 657 -18.88 -23.22 2.80
N ALA A 658 -18.33 -23.26 1.58
CA ALA A 658 -19.10 -23.12 0.34
C ALA A 658 -20.26 -24.12 0.22
N GLN A 659 -20.09 -25.36 0.71
CA GLN A 659 -21.07 -26.43 0.68
C GLN A 659 -21.96 -26.48 1.94
N ASP A 660 -21.71 -25.62 2.90
CA ASP A 660 -22.42 -25.58 4.17
C ASP A 660 -23.61 -24.63 4.15
N SER A 661 -24.81 -25.14 3.88
CA SER A 661 -26.03 -24.31 3.83
C SER A 661 -26.31 -23.54 5.15
N SER A 662 -25.87 -24.08 6.30
CA SER A 662 -26.08 -23.45 7.61
C SER A 662 -25.13 -22.27 7.87
N ALA A 663 -24.05 -22.12 7.07
CA ALA A 663 -23.13 -20.98 7.14
C ALA A 663 -23.72 -19.68 6.53
N GLN A 664 -24.79 -19.80 5.75
CA GLN A 664 -25.52 -18.68 5.15
C GLN A 664 -24.64 -17.73 4.32
N ILE A 665 -23.54 -18.21 3.75
CA ILE A 665 -22.57 -17.43 2.96
C ILE A 665 -23.25 -16.56 1.89
N PRO A 666 -24.22 -17.05 1.09
CA PRO A 666 -24.89 -16.21 0.09
C PRO A 666 -25.59 -14.96 0.70
N LYS A 667 -26.17 -15.09 1.90
CA LYS A 667 -26.84 -13.96 2.58
C LYS A 667 -25.84 -12.93 3.06
N ILE A 668 -24.71 -13.39 3.63
CA ILE A 668 -23.62 -12.50 4.06
C ILE A 668 -23.08 -11.73 2.86
N LYS A 669 -22.79 -12.44 1.77
CA LYS A 669 -22.29 -11.83 0.53
C LYS A 669 -23.26 -10.79 -0.02
N ALA A 670 -24.54 -11.10 -0.13
CA ALA A 670 -25.56 -10.17 -0.60
C ALA A 670 -25.63 -8.89 0.27
N ALA A 671 -25.47 -9.00 1.59
CA ALA A 671 -25.45 -7.84 2.48
C ALA A 671 -24.19 -6.98 2.28
N LEU A 672 -23.02 -7.59 2.08
CA LEU A 672 -21.78 -6.87 1.80
C LEU A 672 -21.82 -6.19 0.41
N ASP A 673 -22.39 -6.86 -0.60
CA ASP A 673 -22.57 -6.31 -1.94
C ASP A 673 -23.53 -5.10 -1.93
N GLU A 674 -24.61 -5.15 -1.14
CA GLU A 674 -25.53 -4.03 -0.94
C GLU A 674 -24.82 -2.83 -0.30
N VAL A 675 -23.99 -3.05 0.71
CA VAL A 675 -23.19 -2.00 1.34
C VAL A 675 -22.22 -1.38 0.32
N SER A 676 -21.51 -2.20 -0.42
CA SER A 676 -20.58 -1.76 -1.46
C SER A 676 -21.30 -0.91 -2.53
N GLN A 677 -22.50 -1.33 -2.94
CA GLN A 677 -23.30 -0.55 -3.91
C GLN A 677 -23.72 0.81 -3.33
N ARG A 678 -24.16 0.88 -2.08
CA ARG A 678 -24.50 2.15 -1.42
C ARG A 678 -23.30 3.10 -1.31
N LEU A 679 -22.10 2.58 -1.14
CA LEU A 679 -20.87 3.37 -1.12
C LEU A 679 -20.53 3.89 -2.53
N ARG A 680 -20.66 3.08 -3.58
CA ARG A 680 -20.55 3.54 -4.98
C ARG A 680 -21.54 4.64 -5.31
N ASP A 681 -22.79 4.49 -4.91
CA ASP A 681 -23.84 5.48 -5.13
C ASP A 681 -23.54 6.84 -4.44
N ARG A 682 -22.68 6.83 -3.43
CA ARG A 682 -22.15 8.03 -2.74
C ARG A 682 -20.86 8.56 -3.37
N GLY A 683 -20.37 7.95 -4.43
CA GLY A 683 -19.13 8.33 -5.11
C GLY A 683 -17.85 7.86 -4.43
N VAL A 684 -17.92 6.83 -3.58
CA VAL A 684 -16.73 6.17 -3.02
C VAL A 684 -16.07 5.35 -4.13
N ASP A 685 -14.78 5.54 -4.31
CA ASP A 685 -14.01 4.85 -5.36
C ASP A 685 -13.81 3.35 -5.06
N GLU A 686 -13.56 2.58 -6.11
CA GLU A 686 -13.40 1.12 -6.02
C GLU A 686 -12.17 0.71 -5.19
N LEU A 687 -11.13 1.53 -5.12
CA LEU A 687 -9.96 1.24 -4.30
C LEU A 687 -10.32 1.24 -2.81
N THR A 688 -11.11 2.22 -2.37
CA THR A 688 -11.63 2.27 -0.99
C THR A 688 -12.52 1.05 -0.67
N LEU A 689 -13.20 0.48 -1.68
CA LEU A 689 -14.04 -0.72 -1.52
C LEU A 689 -13.24 -2.02 -1.53
N TYR A 690 -12.01 -1.98 -2.03
CA TYR A 690 -11.15 -3.14 -2.05
C TYR A 690 -10.83 -3.58 -0.62
N GLY A 691 -11.04 -4.86 -0.34
CA GLY A 691 -10.86 -5.40 1.01
C GLY A 691 -12.01 -5.10 2.00
N PHE A 692 -13.05 -4.34 1.62
CA PHE A 692 -14.19 -4.03 2.50
C PHE A 692 -14.85 -5.27 3.11
N GLN A 693 -14.80 -6.42 2.41
CA GLN A 693 -15.34 -7.69 2.94
C GLN A 693 -14.69 -8.12 4.26
N ASP A 694 -13.46 -7.71 4.52
CA ASP A 694 -12.72 -8.00 5.74
C ASP A 694 -12.77 -6.87 6.78
N ALA A 695 -13.35 -5.73 6.44
CA ALA A 695 -13.36 -4.53 7.31
C ALA A 695 -13.96 -4.83 8.70
N ALA A 696 -15.02 -5.62 8.77
CA ALA A 696 -15.62 -6.00 10.07
C ALA A 696 -14.67 -6.83 10.93
N ALA A 697 -13.88 -7.74 10.31
CA ALA A 697 -12.92 -8.58 11.00
C ALA A 697 -11.76 -7.78 11.60
N LEU A 698 -11.38 -6.65 10.98
CA LEU A 698 -10.35 -5.75 11.51
C LEU A 698 -10.73 -5.14 12.86
N TYR A 699 -12.02 -4.95 13.13
CA TYR A 699 -12.49 -4.39 14.40
C TYR A 699 -12.58 -5.39 15.55
N VAL A 700 -12.34 -6.68 15.31
CA VAL A 700 -12.38 -7.73 16.35
C VAL A 700 -11.19 -7.57 17.29
N ASP A 701 -11.45 -7.14 18.52
CA ASP A 701 -10.45 -6.92 19.58
C ASP A 701 -10.76 -7.67 20.88
N GLY A 702 -11.82 -8.48 20.89
CA GLY A 702 -12.28 -9.22 22.07
C GLY A 702 -12.96 -8.36 23.14
N LYS A 703 -13.29 -7.09 22.83
CA LYS A 703 -13.93 -6.13 23.74
C LYS A 703 -15.20 -5.56 23.16
N ARG A 704 -15.21 -5.22 21.87
CA ARG A 704 -16.35 -4.66 21.15
C ARG A 704 -17.42 -5.72 20.94
N SER A 705 -18.68 -5.37 21.24
CA SER A 705 -19.82 -6.16 20.84
C SER A 705 -20.08 -6.02 19.33
N ILE A 706 -20.92 -6.88 18.77
CA ILE A 706 -21.29 -6.79 17.33
C ILE A 706 -21.90 -5.42 16.97
N PRO A 707 -22.83 -4.81 17.77
CA PRO A 707 -23.28 -3.45 17.53
C PRO A 707 -22.17 -2.39 17.62
N ASP A 708 -21.19 -2.53 18.54
CA ASP A 708 -20.06 -1.58 18.60
C ASP A 708 -19.23 -1.63 17.32
N ILE A 709 -19.06 -2.83 16.74
CA ILE A 709 -18.37 -3.00 15.45
C ILE A 709 -19.20 -2.41 14.31
N ARG A 710 -20.53 -2.64 14.29
CA ARG A 710 -21.43 -2.01 13.32
C ARG A 710 -21.30 -0.49 13.36
N ASP A 711 -21.32 0.09 14.55
CA ASP A 711 -21.28 1.55 14.73
C ASP A 711 -19.93 2.13 14.30
N ALA A 712 -18.82 1.42 14.54
CA ALA A 712 -17.50 1.78 14.02
C ALA A 712 -17.46 1.74 12.48
N LEU A 713 -17.97 0.68 11.87
CA LEU A 713 -18.08 0.57 10.41
C LEU A 713 -19.00 1.64 9.82
N ALA A 714 -20.10 1.98 10.52
CA ALA A 714 -21.00 3.03 10.07
C ALA A 714 -20.35 4.42 10.09
N ALA A 715 -19.42 4.66 11.02
CA ALA A 715 -18.67 5.91 11.10
C ALA A 715 -17.58 6.01 10.02
N GLU A 716 -16.93 4.90 9.69
CA GLU A 716 -15.85 4.84 8.68
C GLU A 716 -16.41 4.74 7.25
N TYR A 717 -17.41 3.90 7.02
CA TYR A 717 -17.98 3.60 5.69
C TYR A 717 -19.48 3.94 5.60
N THR A 718 -20.32 3.00 6.02
CA THR A 718 -21.79 3.13 6.09
C THR A 718 -22.37 2.02 6.95
N SER A 719 -23.63 2.20 7.39
CA SER A 719 -24.31 1.22 8.24
C SER A 719 -24.55 -0.12 7.54
N ILE A 720 -24.33 -1.22 8.24
CA ILE A 720 -24.68 -2.58 7.85
C ILE A 720 -25.67 -3.16 8.88
N ALA A 721 -26.59 -4.03 8.46
CA ALA A 721 -27.52 -4.65 9.37
C ALA A 721 -26.79 -5.51 10.41
N VAL A 722 -27.15 -5.41 11.69
CA VAL A 722 -26.52 -6.17 12.78
C VAL A 722 -26.66 -7.68 12.61
N GLU A 723 -27.77 -8.12 12.02
CA GLU A 723 -28.02 -9.53 11.68
C GLU A 723 -27.01 -10.07 10.65
N ALA A 724 -26.65 -9.24 9.67
CA ALA A 724 -25.66 -9.62 8.68
C ALA A 724 -24.26 -9.76 9.31
N LEU A 725 -23.90 -8.86 10.22
CA LEU A 725 -22.66 -8.96 10.98
C LEU A 725 -22.64 -10.16 11.94
N GLU A 726 -23.77 -10.47 12.60
CA GLU A 726 -23.87 -11.67 13.43
C GLU A 726 -23.62 -12.93 12.58
N LEU A 727 -24.24 -13.04 11.40
CA LEU A 727 -24.01 -14.15 10.48
C LEU A 727 -22.55 -14.21 10.01
N TYR A 728 -21.95 -13.05 9.72
CA TYR A 728 -20.55 -12.94 9.33
C TYR A 728 -19.62 -13.53 10.40
N PHE A 729 -19.74 -13.09 11.65
CA PHE A 729 -18.92 -13.59 12.74
C PHE A 729 -19.20 -15.06 13.09
N ARG A 730 -20.46 -15.52 12.98
CA ARG A 730 -20.80 -16.94 13.11
C ARG A 730 -20.16 -17.80 12.04
N ALA A 731 -20.00 -17.28 10.81
CA ALA A 731 -19.26 -18.00 9.77
C ALA A 731 -17.78 -18.17 10.13
N PHE A 732 -17.13 -17.12 10.64
CA PHE A 732 -15.75 -17.20 11.16
C PHE A 732 -15.61 -18.15 12.35
N GLU A 733 -16.59 -18.15 13.27
CA GLU A 733 -16.65 -19.08 14.40
C GLU A 733 -16.75 -20.53 13.91
N LYS A 734 -17.63 -20.77 12.94
CA LYS A 734 -17.84 -22.09 12.32
C LYS A 734 -16.60 -22.58 11.56
N ALA A 735 -15.87 -21.65 10.96
CA ALA A 735 -14.57 -21.91 10.33
C ALA A 735 -13.44 -22.19 11.34
N GLY A 736 -13.71 -22.08 12.65
CA GLY A 736 -12.71 -22.30 13.71
C GLY A 736 -11.70 -21.16 13.85
N LEU A 737 -12.00 -19.98 13.31
CA LEU A 737 -11.09 -18.82 13.31
C LEU A 737 -11.36 -17.87 14.48
N MET A 738 -12.60 -17.80 14.94
CA MET A 738 -13.04 -16.95 16.03
C MET A 738 -13.86 -17.74 17.06
N LYS A 739 -14.11 -17.10 18.19
CA LYS A 739 -15.13 -17.46 19.18
C LYS A 739 -16.02 -16.26 19.41
N ILE A 740 -17.31 -16.48 19.70
CA ILE A 740 -18.25 -15.45 20.10
C ILE A 740 -18.59 -15.68 21.57
N LEU A 741 -18.17 -14.75 22.41
CA LEU A 741 -18.51 -14.76 23.85
C LEU A 741 -19.88 -14.17 24.02
N ASP A 742 -20.72 -14.77 24.86
CA ASP A 742 -22.03 -14.23 25.32
C ASP A 742 -21.85 -13.71 26.75
N LYS A 743 -21.94 -12.38 26.95
CA LYS A 743 -21.76 -11.70 28.25
C LYS A 743 -23.06 -11.32 28.89
#